data_c526c1ebc5ed221270ac323a655a3798
#
_entry.id   c526c1ebc5ed221270ac323a655a3798
#
_cell.length_a   1.000
_cell.length_b   1.000
_cell.length_c   1.000
_cell.angle_alpha   90.00
_cell.angle_beta   90.00
_cell.angle_gamma   90.00
#
_symmetry.space_group_name_H-M   'P 1'
#
loop_
_entity.id
_entity.type
_entity.pdbx_description
1 polymer ?
#
loop_
_entity_poly.entity_id
_entity_poly.type
_entity_poly.pdbx_seq_one_letter_code
_entity_poly.pdbx_strand_id
1 'polypeptide(L)'
;MLALLFQLLINTVAVMLAVLLMPGVDVQEQLWQWLLTGVIFGVLNTFLRPVIVLFTGRLVIRSLGFFLVVIYAIILAILAWLFRWNVPSILVLLWGGLVVGLTLALLDALFGVSRPLIGQVTEDSISWKRLLKFSGNRANRLIVNLRFQQLYDLIFRYLTEIGLDQMPVIGPMREWVSRRLYGDSQSTISGLPIPAQTRIMLQNLGPTFVKFGQMVSSRSEALPPDWQTELDKLQSNVAPFPGDQAVAIVEQELGKPITELFATFDVTPFAAASTAQVHKATLADGTPVVVKVQRPNIVPKVQADLLILHDALGTLARFVPWIRDNDVLGIFEQFAANLRVELDYRNEAYQARRLAENMTSYPTIHVPSIYGSLTSSKVMTMELVNGVKVNRIEAIDAAGLDRSQLAHTFFSAMLKQIIFDGYFHGDCHPGNVLVDLNAGEIIFLDMGMMGTLDAQGRMNLADLIWSLNAMDPYELTQSLLRLCTPFRDVDSAAFSADVERVVLRYMRYPLEAGSLSEVLNATFSVLNNNGLRLGSDMTMALKTLVQAEEIVHVLDDQLNIPEEAHSYIQSYLTQQLTAENVQSMVRTQLLRTTRELVRRVPDLQGAALKWFDQFERGKLELEINTDELNERLDIFNLAAQRLAIGIVLLGMVIGSAFATNIDAVVLGVNIAVLAF
;
A
#
# COMPACT_ATOMS: atom_id res chain seq x y z
N MET A 1 -23.50 -27.55 -15.15
CA MET A 1 -24.46 -27.47 -16.27
C MET A 1 -25.39 -26.27 -16.12
N LEU A 2 -26.07 -26.08 -14.99
CA LEU A 2 -27.01 -24.96 -14.76
C LEU A 2 -26.34 -23.58 -14.88
N ALA A 3 -25.15 -23.40 -14.30
CA ALA A 3 -24.37 -22.17 -14.39
C ALA A 3 -23.98 -21.81 -15.85
N LEU A 4 -23.64 -22.80 -16.65
CA LEU A 4 -23.34 -22.66 -18.07
C LEU A 4 -24.54 -22.18 -18.88
N LEU A 5 -25.71 -22.79 -18.63
CA LEU A 5 -26.97 -22.38 -19.26
C LEU A 5 -27.35 -20.94 -18.86
N PHE A 6 -27.15 -20.59 -17.61
CA PHE A 6 -27.45 -19.25 -17.10
C PHE A 6 -26.49 -18.20 -17.70
N GLN A 7 -25.23 -18.52 -17.84
CA GLN A 7 -24.24 -17.66 -18.49
C GLN A 7 -24.53 -17.46 -19.98
N LEU A 8 -24.96 -18.50 -20.69
CA LEU A 8 -25.44 -18.39 -22.08
C LEU A 8 -26.67 -17.50 -22.17
N LEU A 9 -27.60 -17.62 -21.25
CA LEU A 9 -28.79 -16.74 -21.19
C LEU A 9 -28.38 -15.28 -21.00
N ILE A 10 -27.48 -14.98 -20.06
CA ILE A 10 -26.97 -13.61 -19.83
C ILE A 10 -26.30 -13.06 -21.08
N ASN A 11 -25.43 -13.81 -21.74
CA ASN A 11 -24.78 -13.39 -22.96
C ASN A 11 -25.79 -13.13 -24.09
N THR A 12 -26.81 -13.99 -24.21
CA THR A 12 -27.90 -13.81 -25.20
C THR A 12 -28.68 -12.53 -24.92
N VAL A 13 -29.08 -12.31 -23.68
CA VAL A 13 -29.81 -11.09 -23.27
C VAL A 13 -28.96 -9.84 -23.52
N ALA A 14 -27.66 -9.87 -23.20
CA ALA A 14 -26.78 -8.73 -23.41
C ALA A 14 -26.65 -8.35 -24.89
N VAL A 15 -26.46 -9.34 -25.77
CA VAL A 15 -26.38 -9.10 -27.24
C VAL A 15 -27.72 -8.66 -27.78
N MET A 16 -28.81 -9.29 -27.36
CA MET A 16 -30.16 -8.95 -27.81
C MET A 16 -30.50 -7.49 -27.44
N LEU A 17 -30.22 -7.09 -26.20
CA LEU A 17 -30.44 -5.71 -25.75
C LEU A 17 -29.55 -4.74 -26.52
N ALA A 18 -28.30 -5.06 -26.78
CA ALA A 18 -27.40 -4.22 -27.54
C ALA A 18 -27.90 -4.00 -28.95
N VAL A 19 -28.27 -5.06 -29.66
CA VAL A 19 -28.80 -4.95 -31.04
C VAL A 19 -30.11 -4.17 -31.08
N LEU A 20 -30.99 -4.35 -30.12
CA LEU A 20 -32.25 -3.63 -29.99
C LEU A 20 -32.06 -2.11 -29.82
N LEU A 21 -30.96 -1.74 -29.11
CA LEU A 21 -30.60 -0.34 -28.82
C LEU A 21 -29.59 0.25 -29.84
N MET A 22 -29.16 -0.52 -30.84
CA MET A 22 -28.27 -0.06 -31.90
C MET A 22 -29.09 0.67 -33.01
N PRO A 23 -28.93 1.99 -33.21
CA PRO A 23 -29.72 2.73 -34.16
C PRO A 23 -29.42 2.29 -35.60
N GLY A 24 -30.48 2.03 -36.36
CA GLY A 24 -30.39 1.67 -37.79
C GLY A 24 -29.96 0.23 -38.07
N VAL A 25 -29.92 -0.60 -37.05
CA VAL A 25 -29.71 -2.06 -37.19
C VAL A 25 -31.07 -2.74 -37.11
N ASP A 26 -31.56 -3.24 -38.24
CA ASP A 26 -32.81 -4.01 -38.31
C ASP A 26 -32.47 -5.50 -38.41
N VAL A 27 -32.84 -6.26 -37.40
CA VAL A 27 -32.55 -7.69 -37.28
C VAL A 27 -33.88 -8.40 -37.01
N GLN A 28 -34.39 -9.07 -38.05
CA GLN A 28 -35.56 -9.94 -37.98
C GLN A 28 -35.12 -11.40 -37.77
N GLU A 29 -34.62 -11.71 -36.55
CA GLU A 29 -34.17 -13.04 -36.26
C GLU A 29 -35.22 -13.84 -35.45
N GLN A 30 -35.28 -15.16 -35.72
CA GLN A 30 -36.10 -16.09 -34.96
C GLN A 30 -35.44 -16.39 -33.60
N LEU A 31 -36.20 -16.82 -32.62
CA LEU A 31 -35.74 -17.07 -31.24
C LEU A 31 -34.49 -17.98 -31.20
N TRP A 32 -34.41 -18.99 -32.04
CA TRP A 32 -33.27 -19.91 -32.08
C TRP A 32 -31.99 -19.26 -32.63
N GLN A 33 -32.11 -18.26 -33.51
CA GLN A 33 -30.99 -17.50 -34.05
C GLN A 33 -30.41 -16.59 -32.94
N TRP A 34 -31.25 -15.96 -32.11
CA TRP A 34 -30.81 -15.22 -30.93
C TRP A 34 -30.08 -16.07 -29.93
N LEU A 35 -30.56 -17.31 -29.69
CA LEU A 35 -29.85 -18.26 -28.82
C LEU A 35 -28.49 -18.64 -29.40
N LEU A 36 -28.42 -18.88 -30.72
CA LEU A 36 -27.16 -19.19 -31.41
C LEU A 36 -26.18 -18.01 -31.35
N THR A 37 -26.66 -16.79 -31.59
CA THR A 37 -25.88 -15.56 -31.46
C THR A 37 -25.32 -15.39 -30.04
N GLY A 38 -26.12 -15.66 -29.02
CA GLY A 38 -25.69 -15.63 -27.63
C GLY A 38 -24.62 -16.70 -27.30
N VAL A 39 -24.76 -17.89 -27.85
CA VAL A 39 -23.74 -18.95 -27.72
C VAL A 39 -22.42 -18.54 -28.38
N ILE A 40 -22.48 -18.07 -29.65
CA ILE A 40 -21.29 -17.64 -30.38
C ILE A 40 -20.64 -16.43 -29.67
N PHE A 41 -21.45 -15.42 -29.21
CA PHE A 41 -20.95 -14.34 -28.41
C PHE A 41 -20.27 -14.83 -27.13
N GLY A 42 -20.89 -15.77 -26.42
CA GLY A 42 -20.33 -16.35 -25.20
C GLY A 42 -18.98 -17.04 -25.47
N VAL A 43 -18.86 -17.77 -26.55
CA VAL A 43 -17.59 -18.37 -26.99
C VAL A 43 -16.54 -17.30 -27.31
N LEU A 44 -16.90 -16.32 -28.15
CA LEU A 44 -15.99 -15.21 -28.48
C LEU A 44 -15.59 -14.40 -27.24
N ASN A 45 -16.53 -14.10 -26.35
CA ASN A 45 -16.25 -13.39 -25.11
C ASN A 45 -15.33 -14.19 -24.19
N THR A 46 -15.48 -15.53 -24.16
CA THR A 46 -14.65 -16.42 -23.32
C THR A 46 -13.24 -16.59 -23.85
N PHE A 47 -13.06 -16.67 -25.18
CA PHE A 47 -11.75 -16.96 -25.78
C PHE A 47 -11.08 -15.73 -26.39
N LEU A 48 -11.82 -14.89 -27.12
CA LEU A 48 -11.25 -13.77 -27.86
C LEU A 48 -10.98 -12.56 -26.94
N ARG A 49 -11.90 -12.23 -26.01
CA ARG A 49 -11.72 -11.13 -25.05
C ARG A 49 -10.45 -11.28 -24.24
N PRO A 50 -10.15 -12.41 -23.57
CA PRO A 50 -8.89 -12.59 -22.85
C PRO A 50 -7.65 -12.43 -23.75
N VAL A 51 -7.71 -12.92 -24.99
CA VAL A 51 -6.60 -12.77 -25.93
C VAL A 51 -6.38 -11.30 -26.29
N ILE A 52 -7.43 -10.53 -26.59
CA ILE A 52 -7.31 -9.11 -26.89
C ILE A 52 -6.80 -8.34 -25.64
N VAL A 53 -7.37 -8.61 -24.46
CA VAL A 53 -6.94 -7.98 -23.20
C VAL A 53 -5.48 -8.32 -22.89
N LEU A 54 -5.01 -9.52 -23.24
CA LEU A 54 -3.60 -9.90 -23.08
C LEU A 54 -2.63 -8.97 -23.83
N PHE A 55 -3.05 -8.42 -24.97
CA PHE A 55 -2.24 -7.44 -25.73
C PHE A 55 -2.53 -5.99 -25.39
N THR A 56 -3.71 -5.69 -24.85
CA THR A 56 -4.22 -4.33 -24.65
C THR A 56 -4.47 -3.97 -23.18
N GLY A 57 -4.11 -4.84 -22.23
CA GLY A 57 -4.41 -4.66 -20.79
C GLY A 57 -4.03 -3.29 -20.25
N ARG A 58 -2.89 -2.77 -20.68
CA ARG A 58 -2.44 -1.43 -20.28
C ARG A 58 -3.34 -0.30 -20.79
N LEU A 59 -3.96 -0.47 -21.96
CA LEU A 59 -4.97 0.48 -22.48
C LEU A 59 -6.27 0.39 -21.69
N VAL A 60 -6.66 -0.82 -21.27
CA VAL A 60 -7.84 -1.02 -20.41
C VAL A 60 -7.64 -0.31 -19.07
N ILE A 61 -6.44 -0.45 -18.44
CA ILE A 61 -6.12 0.26 -17.17
C ILE A 61 -6.20 1.77 -17.37
N ARG A 62 -5.47 2.31 -18.35
CA ARG A 62 -5.37 3.75 -18.60
C ARG A 62 -6.68 4.39 -19.02
N SER A 63 -7.60 3.61 -19.55
CA SER A 63 -8.95 4.05 -19.90
C SER A 63 -9.98 3.77 -18.81
N LEU A 64 -9.57 3.32 -17.61
CA LEU A 64 -10.46 2.90 -16.52
C LEU A 64 -11.55 1.91 -16.99
N GLY A 65 -11.19 1.00 -17.89
CA GLY A 65 -12.10 0.01 -18.44
C GLY A 65 -12.87 0.43 -19.70
N PHE A 66 -12.89 1.72 -20.10
CA PHE A 66 -13.59 2.16 -21.32
C PHE A 66 -13.10 1.43 -22.58
N PHE A 67 -11.84 0.98 -22.62
CA PHE A 67 -11.34 0.21 -23.76
C PHE A 67 -12.04 -1.15 -23.92
N LEU A 68 -12.70 -1.69 -22.90
CA LEU A 68 -13.54 -2.88 -23.01
C LEU A 68 -14.70 -2.67 -23.99
N VAL A 69 -15.22 -1.46 -24.11
CA VAL A 69 -16.25 -1.10 -25.09
C VAL A 69 -15.76 -1.38 -26.52
N VAL A 70 -14.50 -1.05 -26.80
CA VAL A 70 -13.89 -1.32 -28.11
C VAL A 70 -13.77 -2.83 -28.34
N ILE A 71 -13.41 -3.60 -27.31
CA ILE A 71 -13.32 -5.07 -27.42
C ILE A 71 -14.70 -5.66 -27.71
N TYR A 72 -15.74 -5.23 -27.00
CA TYR A 72 -17.11 -5.69 -27.28
C TYR A 72 -17.59 -5.25 -28.66
N ALA A 73 -17.25 -4.04 -29.11
CA ALA A 73 -17.55 -3.57 -30.46
C ALA A 73 -16.88 -4.47 -31.54
N ILE A 74 -15.65 -4.92 -31.31
CA ILE A 74 -14.97 -5.88 -32.21
C ILE A 74 -15.72 -7.21 -32.23
N ILE A 75 -16.14 -7.74 -31.08
CA ILE A 75 -16.91 -8.98 -31.01
C ILE A 75 -18.25 -8.81 -31.74
N LEU A 76 -18.95 -7.70 -31.54
CA LEU A 76 -20.20 -7.39 -32.27
C LEU A 76 -19.98 -7.24 -33.78
N ALA A 77 -18.85 -6.68 -34.21
CA ALA A 77 -18.50 -6.59 -35.63
C ALA A 77 -18.32 -7.99 -36.26
N ILE A 78 -17.69 -8.91 -35.52
CA ILE A 78 -17.57 -10.31 -35.97
C ILE A 78 -18.94 -10.99 -36.07
N LEU A 79 -19.82 -10.76 -35.08
CA LEU A 79 -21.19 -11.30 -35.15
C LEU A 79 -21.99 -10.65 -36.28
N ALA A 80 -21.90 -9.35 -36.48
CA ALA A 80 -22.55 -8.65 -37.57
C ALA A 80 -22.10 -9.19 -38.95
N TRP A 81 -20.80 -9.47 -39.11
CA TRP A 81 -20.28 -10.10 -40.31
C TRP A 81 -20.80 -11.52 -40.49
N LEU A 82 -20.83 -12.32 -39.42
CA LEU A 82 -21.26 -13.72 -39.44
C LEU A 82 -22.76 -13.87 -39.78
N PHE A 83 -23.59 -13.02 -39.15
CA PHE A 83 -25.06 -13.03 -39.31
C PHE A 83 -25.56 -12.06 -40.40
N ARG A 84 -24.62 -11.39 -41.07
CA ARG A 84 -24.93 -10.39 -42.14
C ARG A 84 -25.82 -9.24 -41.71
N TRP A 85 -25.64 -8.78 -40.47
CA TRP A 85 -26.36 -7.60 -40.00
C TRP A 85 -25.90 -6.35 -40.76
N ASN A 86 -26.85 -5.51 -41.11
CA ASN A 86 -26.54 -4.22 -41.73
C ASN A 86 -26.23 -3.21 -40.63
N VAL A 87 -24.95 -2.89 -40.42
CA VAL A 87 -24.52 -1.92 -39.40
C VAL A 87 -24.09 -0.64 -40.10
N PRO A 88 -24.79 0.52 -39.83
CA PRO A 88 -24.58 1.75 -40.58
C PRO A 88 -23.20 2.39 -40.37
N SER A 89 -22.59 2.24 -39.18
CA SER A 89 -21.32 2.89 -38.89
C SER A 89 -20.58 2.22 -37.73
N ILE A 90 -19.28 2.51 -37.62
CA ILE A 90 -18.45 2.04 -36.50
C ILE A 90 -18.90 2.63 -35.13
N LEU A 91 -19.49 3.81 -35.13
CA LEU A 91 -20.04 4.43 -33.92
C LEU A 91 -21.19 3.62 -33.34
N VAL A 92 -22.01 3.01 -34.20
CA VAL A 92 -23.11 2.13 -33.81
C VAL A 92 -22.55 0.85 -33.14
N LEU A 93 -21.44 0.30 -33.64
CA LEU A 93 -20.76 -0.82 -32.99
C LEU A 93 -20.17 -0.43 -31.62
N LEU A 94 -19.60 0.73 -31.51
CA LEU A 94 -19.09 1.24 -30.22
C LEU A 94 -20.24 1.45 -29.22
N TRP A 95 -21.36 2.00 -29.67
CA TRP A 95 -22.57 2.11 -28.85
C TRP A 95 -23.08 0.72 -28.41
N GLY A 96 -23.19 -0.23 -29.33
CA GLY A 96 -23.54 -1.61 -29.01
C GLY A 96 -22.56 -2.26 -28.03
N GLY A 97 -21.27 -2.02 -28.21
CA GLY A 97 -20.23 -2.46 -27.28
C GLY A 97 -20.37 -1.88 -25.87
N LEU A 98 -20.77 -0.61 -25.75
CA LEU A 98 -21.07 0.02 -24.47
C LEU A 98 -22.29 -0.64 -23.82
N VAL A 99 -23.37 -0.85 -24.57
CA VAL A 99 -24.59 -1.51 -24.07
C VAL A 99 -24.31 -2.93 -23.62
N VAL A 100 -23.56 -3.74 -24.41
CA VAL A 100 -23.13 -5.07 -24.01
C VAL A 100 -22.34 -5.01 -22.70
N GLY A 101 -21.33 -4.15 -22.64
CA GLY A 101 -20.47 -4.02 -21.47
C GLY A 101 -21.26 -3.66 -20.20
N LEU A 102 -22.14 -2.68 -20.27
CA LEU A 102 -23.01 -2.26 -19.16
C LEU A 102 -23.99 -3.37 -18.77
N THR A 103 -24.62 -4.03 -19.75
CA THR A 103 -25.58 -5.11 -19.49
C THR A 103 -24.89 -6.30 -18.83
N LEU A 104 -23.74 -6.73 -19.35
CA LEU A 104 -22.96 -7.81 -18.75
C LEU A 104 -22.51 -7.44 -17.32
N ALA A 105 -21.99 -6.22 -17.12
CA ALA A 105 -21.58 -5.77 -15.82
C ALA A 105 -22.76 -5.74 -14.83
N LEU A 106 -23.93 -5.25 -15.25
CA LEU A 106 -25.12 -5.20 -14.43
C LEU A 106 -25.65 -6.61 -14.10
N LEU A 107 -25.80 -7.48 -15.10
CA LEU A 107 -26.29 -8.84 -14.91
C LEU A 107 -25.34 -9.68 -14.09
N ASP A 108 -24.04 -9.49 -14.29
CA ASP A 108 -23.01 -10.13 -13.51
C ASP A 108 -23.01 -9.65 -12.04
N ALA A 109 -23.13 -8.34 -11.87
CA ALA A 109 -23.32 -7.73 -10.56
C ALA A 109 -24.56 -8.26 -9.84
N LEU A 110 -25.70 -8.37 -10.54
CA LEU A 110 -26.97 -8.84 -9.97
C LEU A 110 -26.97 -10.35 -9.64
N PHE A 111 -26.34 -11.17 -10.47
CA PHE A 111 -26.46 -12.63 -10.37
C PHE A 111 -25.17 -13.33 -9.96
N GLY A 112 -24.03 -12.66 -9.92
CA GLY A 112 -22.76 -13.22 -9.48
C GLY A 112 -22.22 -14.33 -10.41
N VAL A 113 -22.42 -14.21 -11.71
CA VAL A 113 -22.21 -15.31 -12.69
C VAL A 113 -20.81 -15.29 -13.34
N SER A 114 -19.99 -14.27 -13.12
CA SER A 114 -18.66 -14.12 -13.74
C SER A 114 -17.61 -15.08 -13.18
N ARG A 115 -17.89 -16.37 -13.27
CA ARG A 115 -16.80 -17.36 -13.12
C ARG A 115 -16.28 -17.73 -14.50
N PRO A 116 -14.95 -17.71 -14.72
CA PRO A 116 -14.41 -18.23 -15.97
C PRO A 116 -14.83 -19.69 -16.12
N LEU A 117 -15.41 -20.01 -17.29
CA LEU A 117 -15.81 -21.38 -17.67
C LEU A 117 -14.62 -22.36 -17.70
N ILE A 118 -13.44 -21.84 -17.88
CA ILE A 118 -12.16 -22.54 -17.80
C ILE A 118 -11.67 -22.30 -16.38
N GLY A 119 -11.52 -23.38 -15.61
CA GLY A 119 -11.24 -23.42 -14.18
C GLY A 119 -10.34 -22.29 -13.70
N GLN A 120 -10.55 -21.91 -12.46
CA GLN A 120 -9.74 -20.86 -11.80
C GLN A 120 -8.30 -21.02 -12.27
N VAL A 121 -7.76 -19.98 -12.91
CA VAL A 121 -6.32 -19.89 -13.13
C VAL A 121 -5.73 -19.75 -11.74
N THR A 122 -5.59 -20.87 -11.04
CA THR A 122 -4.88 -20.95 -9.78
C THR A 122 -3.46 -20.48 -10.02
N GLU A 123 -2.83 -19.91 -9.03
CA GLU A 123 -1.44 -19.44 -9.12
C GLU A 123 -0.51 -20.48 -9.73
N ASP A 124 -0.81 -21.78 -9.54
CA ASP A 124 -0.07 -22.92 -10.08
C ASP A 124 -0.31 -23.21 -11.58
N SER A 125 -1.41 -22.72 -12.16
CA SER A 125 -1.78 -23.03 -13.56
C SER A 125 -1.01 -22.19 -14.59
N ILE A 126 -0.47 -21.03 -14.19
CA ILE A 126 0.42 -20.25 -15.04
C ILE A 126 1.85 -20.79 -14.84
N SER A 127 2.35 -21.53 -15.83
CA SER A 127 3.75 -21.94 -15.83
C SER A 127 4.66 -20.71 -16.05
N TRP A 128 4.85 -19.94 -14.99
CA TRP A 128 5.75 -18.77 -14.95
C TRP A 128 7.14 -19.12 -15.48
N LYS A 129 7.62 -20.38 -15.26
CA LYS A 129 8.86 -20.90 -15.81
C LYS A 129 8.90 -20.89 -17.35
N ARG A 130 7.77 -21.11 -18.02
CA ARG A 130 7.69 -21.03 -19.49
C ARG A 130 7.65 -19.59 -19.98
N LEU A 131 6.95 -18.71 -19.26
CA LEU A 131 6.86 -17.29 -19.61
C LEU A 131 8.19 -16.56 -19.37
N LEU A 132 8.92 -16.88 -18.30
CA LEU A 132 10.22 -16.30 -17.98
C LEU A 132 11.34 -16.75 -18.93
N LYS A 133 11.16 -17.84 -19.72
CA LYS A 133 12.10 -18.23 -20.80
C LYS A 133 12.09 -17.24 -21.97
N PHE A 134 11.07 -16.40 -22.11
CA PHE A 134 11.07 -15.30 -23.06
C PHE A 134 11.80 -14.11 -22.43
N SER A 135 13.09 -13.98 -22.68
CA SER A 135 13.88 -12.83 -22.22
C SER A 135 13.48 -11.56 -22.97
N GLY A 136 13.22 -10.45 -22.25
CA GLY A 136 13.04 -9.12 -22.81
C GLY A 136 11.69 -8.45 -22.53
N ASN A 137 11.54 -7.21 -22.99
CA ASN A 137 10.36 -6.34 -22.78
C ASN A 137 8.99 -6.96 -23.16
N ARG A 138 8.97 -7.98 -24.04
CA ARG A 138 7.73 -8.64 -24.45
C ARG A 138 7.20 -9.60 -23.39
N ALA A 139 8.07 -10.34 -22.71
CA ALA A 139 7.69 -11.24 -21.63
C ALA A 139 7.12 -10.48 -20.44
N ASN A 140 7.76 -9.37 -20.05
CA ASN A 140 7.26 -8.53 -18.97
C ASN A 140 5.87 -7.95 -19.27
N ARG A 141 5.60 -7.55 -20.52
CA ARG A 141 4.25 -7.08 -20.90
C ARG A 141 3.20 -8.19 -20.80
N LEU A 142 3.54 -9.40 -21.18
CA LEU A 142 2.62 -10.55 -21.10
C LEU A 142 2.28 -10.87 -19.64
N ILE A 143 3.28 -10.90 -18.77
CA ILE A 143 3.12 -11.11 -17.32
C ILE A 143 2.21 -10.03 -16.71
N VAL A 144 2.47 -8.76 -17.00
CA VAL A 144 1.66 -7.63 -16.51
C VAL A 144 0.21 -7.77 -16.98
N ASN A 145 -0.03 -8.10 -18.25
CA ASN A 145 -1.38 -8.21 -18.79
C ASN A 145 -2.16 -9.41 -18.24
N LEU A 146 -1.50 -10.57 -18.04
CA LEU A 146 -2.11 -11.72 -17.38
C LEU A 146 -2.46 -11.41 -15.92
N ARG A 147 -1.55 -10.75 -15.21
CA ARG A 147 -1.77 -10.35 -13.82
C ARG A 147 -2.88 -9.32 -13.72
N PHE A 148 -2.93 -8.36 -14.64
CA PHE A 148 -4.03 -7.40 -14.72
C PHE A 148 -5.40 -8.09 -14.84
N GLN A 149 -5.51 -9.11 -15.72
CA GLN A 149 -6.75 -9.87 -15.87
C GLN A 149 -7.19 -10.50 -14.54
N GLN A 150 -6.25 -11.16 -13.83
CA GLN A 150 -6.52 -11.78 -12.54
C GLN A 150 -6.99 -10.76 -11.50
N LEU A 151 -6.29 -9.61 -11.40
CA LEU A 151 -6.64 -8.55 -10.46
C LEU A 151 -7.99 -7.92 -10.81
N TYR A 152 -8.24 -7.64 -12.08
CA TYR A 152 -9.50 -7.07 -12.55
C TYR A 152 -10.69 -7.95 -12.18
N ASP A 153 -10.62 -9.24 -12.51
CA ASP A 153 -11.71 -10.19 -12.23
C ASP A 153 -11.94 -10.32 -10.71
N LEU A 154 -10.89 -10.34 -9.92
CA LEU A 154 -10.98 -10.46 -8.47
C LEU A 154 -11.54 -9.18 -7.82
N ILE A 155 -11.00 -8.02 -8.18
CA ILE A 155 -11.44 -6.72 -7.65
C ILE A 155 -12.91 -6.46 -8.04
N PHE A 156 -13.27 -6.69 -9.31
CA PHE A 156 -14.63 -6.50 -9.78
C PHE A 156 -15.62 -7.38 -9.01
N ARG A 157 -15.27 -8.63 -8.77
CA ARG A 157 -16.06 -9.55 -7.96
C ARG A 157 -16.28 -9.00 -6.55
N TYR A 158 -15.21 -8.59 -5.86
CA TYR A 158 -15.32 -8.07 -4.49
C TYR A 158 -16.10 -6.77 -4.42
N LEU A 159 -15.88 -5.83 -5.35
CA LEU A 159 -16.64 -4.59 -5.40
C LEU A 159 -18.14 -4.82 -5.60
N THR A 160 -18.51 -5.81 -6.43
CA THR A 160 -19.91 -6.18 -6.62
C THR A 160 -20.48 -6.89 -5.40
N GLU A 161 -19.73 -7.75 -4.73
CA GLU A 161 -20.13 -8.39 -3.48
C GLU A 161 -20.32 -7.35 -2.36
N ILE A 162 -19.37 -6.45 -2.15
CA ILE A 162 -19.43 -5.39 -1.12
C ILE A 162 -20.59 -4.42 -1.39
N GLY A 163 -20.78 -3.99 -2.65
CA GLY A 163 -21.76 -2.97 -2.98
C GLY A 163 -23.20 -3.48 -3.01
N LEU A 164 -23.42 -4.69 -3.55
CA LEU A 164 -24.77 -5.20 -3.83
C LEU A 164 -25.33 -6.11 -2.75
N ASP A 165 -24.49 -6.82 -2.01
CA ASP A 165 -24.93 -7.71 -0.94
C ASP A 165 -25.57 -6.94 0.23
N GLN A 166 -25.25 -5.65 0.37
CA GLN A 166 -25.86 -4.76 1.36
C GLN A 166 -27.22 -4.19 0.97
N MET A 167 -27.63 -4.35 -0.30
CA MET A 167 -28.92 -3.85 -0.76
C MET A 167 -30.06 -4.78 -0.31
N PRO A 168 -31.15 -4.25 0.30
CA PRO A 168 -32.19 -5.07 0.97
C PRO A 168 -32.87 -6.11 0.09
N VAL A 169 -32.92 -5.87 -1.23
CA VAL A 169 -33.59 -6.77 -2.20
C VAL A 169 -32.56 -7.58 -3.00
N ILE A 170 -31.45 -6.96 -3.38
CA ILE A 170 -30.45 -7.56 -4.28
C ILE A 170 -29.59 -8.57 -3.53
N GLY A 171 -29.20 -8.29 -2.30
CA GLY A 171 -28.38 -9.20 -1.47
C GLY A 171 -29.02 -10.58 -1.30
N PRO A 172 -30.23 -10.70 -0.75
CA PRO A 172 -30.92 -11.99 -0.59
C PRO A 172 -31.17 -12.72 -1.93
N MET A 173 -31.52 -11.99 -2.99
CA MET A 173 -31.70 -12.57 -4.32
C MET A 173 -30.40 -13.16 -4.86
N ARG A 174 -29.32 -12.44 -4.73
CA ARG A 174 -27.98 -12.83 -5.17
C ARG A 174 -27.47 -14.05 -4.39
N GLU A 175 -27.68 -14.07 -3.09
CA GLU A 175 -27.35 -15.20 -2.23
C GLU A 175 -28.16 -16.46 -2.64
N TRP A 176 -29.44 -16.33 -2.88
CA TRP A 176 -30.29 -17.41 -3.35
C TRP A 176 -29.82 -17.98 -4.69
N VAL A 177 -29.50 -17.10 -5.69
CA VAL A 177 -28.98 -17.51 -7.00
C VAL A 177 -27.62 -18.20 -6.85
N SER A 178 -26.72 -17.64 -6.06
CA SER A 178 -25.39 -18.20 -5.81
C SER A 178 -25.47 -19.60 -5.18
N ARG A 179 -26.28 -19.80 -4.15
CA ARG A 179 -26.51 -21.11 -3.52
C ARG A 179 -27.06 -22.12 -4.53
N ARG A 180 -27.98 -21.70 -5.40
CA ARG A 180 -28.62 -22.59 -6.39
C ARG A 180 -27.68 -23.00 -7.51
N LEU A 181 -26.80 -22.10 -7.95
CA LEU A 181 -25.88 -22.35 -9.06
C LEU A 181 -24.59 -23.04 -8.63
N TYR A 182 -24.09 -22.75 -7.44
CA TYR A 182 -22.74 -23.13 -7.02
C TYR A 182 -22.68 -23.93 -5.71
N GLY A 183 -23.81 -24.12 -5.01
CA GLY A 183 -23.88 -24.82 -3.72
C GLY A 183 -23.41 -23.96 -2.52
N ASP A 184 -23.57 -24.50 -1.30
CA ASP A 184 -23.32 -23.76 -0.03
C ASP A 184 -21.85 -23.40 0.24
N SER A 185 -20.92 -23.82 -0.59
CA SER A 185 -19.49 -23.77 -0.27
C SER A 185 -18.81 -22.42 -0.50
N GLN A 186 -19.54 -21.31 -0.77
CA GLN A 186 -18.86 -20.11 -1.26
C GLN A 186 -19.35 -18.72 -0.79
N SER A 187 -20.15 -18.61 0.25
CA SER A 187 -20.52 -17.31 0.82
C SER A 187 -19.77 -16.98 2.11
N THR A 188 -18.44 -17.11 2.11
CA THR A 188 -17.61 -16.79 3.28
C THR A 188 -17.50 -15.30 3.59
N ILE A 189 -17.98 -14.43 2.70
CA ILE A 189 -17.77 -12.97 2.80
C ILE A 189 -19.08 -12.22 2.99
N SER A 190 -20.19 -12.76 2.48
CA SER A 190 -21.53 -12.17 2.63
C SER A 190 -21.90 -12.09 4.11
N GLY A 191 -22.30 -10.89 4.56
CA GLY A 191 -22.69 -10.63 5.95
C GLY A 191 -21.57 -10.14 6.87
N LEU A 192 -20.31 -10.10 6.41
CA LEU A 192 -19.22 -9.48 7.17
C LEU A 192 -19.25 -7.94 7.01
N PRO A 193 -18.74 -7.17 7.99
CA PRO A 193 -18.52 -5.72 7.84
C PRO A 193 -17.57 -5.40 6.66
N ILE A 194 -17.76 -4.24 6.03
CA ILE A 194 -16.95 -3.80 4.87
C ILE A 194 -15.42 -3.88 5.15
N PRO A 195 -14.91 -3.45 6.32
CA PRO A 195 -13.48 -3.57 6.63
C PRO A 195 -12.98 -5.02 6.58
N ALA A 196 -13.75 -5.97 7.13
CA ALA A 196 -13.41 -7.40 7.11
C ALA A 196 -13.44 -7.98 5.68
N GLN A 197 -14.41 -7.61 4.87
CA GLN A 197 -14.50 -8.00 3.47
C GLN A 197 -13.28 -7.46 2.68
N THR A 198 -12.90 -6.19 2.93
CA THR A 198 -11.73 -5.57 2.29
C THR A 198 -10.44 -6.27 2.70
N ARG A 199 -10.27 -6.64 3.98
CA ARG A 199 -9.13 -7.43 4.44
C ARG A 199 -9.02 -8.75 3.67
N ILE A 200 -10.11 -9.49 3.55
CA ILE A 200 -10.13 -10.77 2.82
C ILE A 200 -9.81 -10.55 1.33
N MET A 201 -10.31 -9.46 0.74
CA MET A 201 -9.98 -9.08 -0.63
C MET A 201 -8.46 -8.88 -0.78
N LEU A 202 -7.84 -8.08 0.09
CA LEU A 202 -6.40 -7.82 0.04
C LEU A 202 -5.57 -9.11 0.20
N GLN A 203 -5.99 -10.02 1.09
CA GLN A 203 -5.36 -11.33 1.25
C GLN A 203 -5.43 -12.17 -0.04
N ASN A 204 -6.57 -12.20 -0.71
CA ASN A 204 -6.76 -12.95 -1.96
C ASN A 204 -6.08 -12.30 -3.17
N LEU A 205 -5.90 -10.98 -3.17
CA LEU A 205 -5.11 -10.26 -4.18
C LEU A 205 -3.61 -10.63 -4.11
N GLY A 206 -3.13 -11.01 -2.94
CA GLY A 206 -1.80 -11.55 -2.74
C GLY A 206 -0.83 -10.63 -2.00
N PRO A 207 0.46 -11.03 -1.93
CA PRO A 207 1.47 -10.43 -1.04
C PRO A 207 1.64 -8.91 -1.16
N THR A 208 1.63 -8.38 -2.38
CA THR A 208 1.73 -6.94 -2.66
C THR A 208 0.61 -6.16 -1.97
N PHE A 209 -0.61 -6.67 -2.05
CA PHE A 209 -1.81 -6.02 -1.50
C PHE A 209 -1.91 -6.20 0.01
N VAL A 210 -1.44 -7.34 0.55
CA VAL A 210 -1.31 -7.56 2.00
C VAL A 210 -0.35 -6.53 2.58
N LYS A 211 0.84 -6.37 2.00
CA LYS A 211 1.83 -5.36 2.43
C LYS A 211 1.30 -3.93 2.28
N PHE A 212 0.57 -3.64 1.20
CA PHE A 212 -0.09 -2.36 1.02
C PHE A 212 -1.13 -2.10 2.13
N GLY A 213 -1.97 -3.08 2.44
CA GLY A 213 -2.94 -2.98 3.54
C GLY A 213 -2.28 -2.79 4.91
N GLN A 214 -1.17 -3.47 5.18
CA GLN A 214 -0.36 -3.29 6.39
C GLN A 214 0.21 -1.87 6.48
N MET A 215 0.73 -1.32 5.36
CA MET A 215 1.20 0.05 5.32
C MET A 215 0.07 1.06 5.57
N VAL A 216 -1.11 0.83 5.01
CA VAL A 216 -2.28 1.70 5.21
C VAL A 216 -2.76 1.63 6.67
N SER A 217 -2.81 0.43 7.26
CA SER A 217 -3.14 0.24 8.68
C SER A 217 -2.18 0.95 9.61
N SER A 218 -0.89 0.95 9.27
CA SER A 218 0.12 1.63 10.08
C SER A 218 0.01 3.17 10.09
N ARG A 219 -0.83 3.74 9.22
CA ARG A 219 -1.19 5.17 9.19
C ARG A 219 -2.55 5.38 9.86
N SER A 220 -2.61 5.16 11.16
CA SER A 220 -3.83 5.19 11.98
C SER A 220 -4.66 6.47 11.86
N GLU A 221 -4.02 7.58 11.50
CA GLU A 221 -4.65 8.90 11.35
C GLU A 221 -5.64 9.02 10.19
N ALA A 222 -5.52 8.14 9.19
CA ALA A 222 -6.32 8.22 7.97
C ALA A 222 -7.52 7.27 7.97
N LEU A 223 -7.63 6.36 8.95
CA LEU A 223 -8.63 5.29 8.97
C LEU A 223 -9.55 5.36 10.20
N PRO A 224 -10.85 5.07 10.03
CA PRO A 224 -11.74 4.80 11.16
C PRO A 224 -11.24 3.59 11.98
N PRO A 225 -11.52 3.54 13.31
CA PRO A 225 -10.99 2.50 14.22
C PRO A 225 -11.37 1.05 13.83
N ASP A 226 -12.53 0.85 13.26
CA ASP A 226 -13.01 -0.47 12.77
C ASP A 226 -12.18 -0.96 11.56
N TRP A 227 -11.77 -0.05 10.66
CA TRP A 227 -10.87 -0.36 9.55
C TRP A 227 -9.47 -0.71 10.04
N GLN A 228 -8.95 0.06 10.99
CA GLN A 228 -7.64 -0.19 11.58
C GLN A 228 -7.60 -1.57 12.23
N THR A 229 -8.58 -1.87 13.10
CA THR A 229 -8.69 -3.16 13.79
C THR A 229 -8.76 -4.35 12.81
N GLU A 230 -9.43 -4.21 11.68
CA GLU A 230 -9.50 -5.28 10.68
C GLU A 230 -8.22 -5.39 9.85
N LEU A 231 -7.63 -4.27 9.41
CA LEU A 231 -6.42 -4.30 8.62
C LEU A 231 -5.19 -4.76 9.42
N ASP A 232 -5.14 -4.51 10.72
CA ASP A 232 -4.09 -5.04 11.62
C ASP A 232 -4.09 -6.58 11.66
N LYS A 233 -5.23 -7.22 11.36
CA LYS A 233 -5.33 -8.67 11.21
C LYS A 233 -4.74 -9.20 9.89
N LEU A 234 -4.21 -8.33 9.00
CA LEU A 234 -3.50 -8.72 7.78
C LEU A 234 -2.18 -9.41 8.14
N GLN A 235 -2.28 -10.60 8.73
CA GLN A 235 -1.13 -11.44 9.00
C GLN A 235 -0.72 -12.20 7.74
N SER A 236 0.60 -12.40 7.60
CA SER A 236 1.20 -13.09 6.47
C SER A 236 1.06 -14.62 6.59
N ASN A 237 -0.09 -15.13 7.02
CA ASN A 237 -0.31 -16.56 7.14
C ASN A 237 -0.66 -17.17 5.76
N VAL A 238 0.37 -17.39 4.96
CA VAL A 238 0.26 -17.96 3.61
C VAL A 238 0.74 -19.41 3.66
N ALA A 239 0.01 -20.33 3.00
CA ALA A 239 0.41 -21.72 2.89
C ALA A 239 1.85 -21.84 2.35
N PRO A 240 2.69 -22.74 2.89
CA PRO A 240 4.03 -22.95 2.41
C PRO A 240 4.02 -23.48 0.97
N PHE A 241 5.04 -23.16 0.19
CA PHE A 241 5.28 -23.78 -1.10
C PHE A 241 6.10 -25.07 -0.93
N PRO A 242 6.11 -25.99 -1.93
CA PRO A 242 6.83 -27.27 -1.82
C PRO A 242 8.30 -27.11 -1.47
N GLY A 243 8.79 -27.87 -0.47
CA GLY A 243 10.15 -27.74 0.03
C GLY A 243 11.24 -28.14 -0.97
N ASP A 244 10.93 -29.04 -1.93
CA ASP A 244 11.79 -29.36 -3.04
C ASP A 244 12.08 -28.15 -3.94
N GLN A 245 11.12 -27.25 -4.09
CA GLN A 245 11.34 -25.99 -4.79
C GLN A 245 12.24 -25.04 -3.97
N ALA A 246 12.14 -25.07 -2.64
CA ALA A 246 13.04 -24.30 -1.79
C ALA A 246 14.49 -24.78 -1.95
N VAL A 247 14.72 -26.08 -1.91
CA VAL A 247 16.04 -26.67 -2.16
C VAL A 247 16.59 -26.23 -3.53
N ALA A 248 15.77 -26.34 -4.58
CA ALA A 248 16.19 -25.95 -5.92
C ALA A 248 16.55 -24.45 -6.03
N ILE A 249 15.83 -23.56 -5.29
CA ILE A 249 16.16 -22.13 -5.23
C ILE A 249 17.50 -21.92 -4.51
N VAL A 250 17.72 -22.58 -3.37
CA VAL A 250 18.96 -22.47 -2.60
C VAL A 250 20.15 -22.92 -3.45
N GLU A 251 20.08 -24.09 -4.09
CA GLU A 251 21.13 -24.61 -4.95
C GLU A 251 21.41 -23.69 -6.16
N GLN A 252 20.38 -23.18 -6.78
CA GLN A 252 20.51 -22.26 -7.92
C GLN A 252 21.16 -20.94 -7.51
N GLU A 253 20.77 -20.36 -6.37
CA GLU A 253 21.26 -19.07 -5.90
C GLU A 253 22.68 -19.13 -5.34
N LEU A 254 23.02 -20.22 -4.63
CA LEU A 254 24.33 -20.39 -4.00
C LEU A 254 25.32 -21.21 -4.86
N GLY A 255 24.85 -21.79 -5.97
CA GLY A 255 25.70 -22.45 -6.98
C GLY A 255 26.31 -23.77 -6.57
N LYS A 256 25.83 -24.41 -5.48
CA LYS A 256 26.30 -25.69 -4.96
C LYS A 256 25.11 -26.58 -4.56
N PRO A 257 25.27 -27.91 -4.58
CA PRO A 257 24.28 -28.83 -4.04
C PRO A 257 24.01 -28.55 -2.56
N ILE A 258 22.76 -28.79 -2.13
CA ILE A 258 22.33 -28.53 -0.74
C ILE A 258 23.20 -29.30 0.29
N THR A 259 23.64 -30.51 -0.05
CA THR A 259 24.49 -31.36 0.79
C THR A 259 25.95 -30.86 0.97
N GLU A 260 26.39 -29.95 0.06
CA GLU A 260 27.68 -29.26 0.22
C GLU A 260 27.56 -27.94 0.98
N LEU A 261 26.36 -27.36 1.01
CA LEU A 261 26.07 -26.09 1.67
C LEU A 261 25.77 -26.29 3.16
N PHE A 262 25.04 -27.36 3.49
CA PHE A 262 24.55 -27.66 4.85
C PHE A 262 24.77 -29.13 5.19
N ALA A 263 25.16 -29.42 6.43
CA ALA A 263 25.22 -30.79 6.93
C ALA A 263 23.84 -31.44 7.01
N THR A 264 22.81 -30.64 7.40
CA THR A 264 21.41 -31.04 7.36
C THR A 264 20.57 -29.86 6.86
N PHE A 265 19.50 -30.14 6.12
CA PHE A 265 18.52 -29.16 5.68
C PHE A 265 17.11 -29.76 5.82
N ASP A 266 16.26 -29.15 6.65
CA ASP A 266 14.89 -29.60 6.80
C ASP A 266 14.05 -29.08 5.62
N VAL A 267 13.58 -29.98 4.78
CA VAL A 267 12.75 -29.68 3.62
C VAL A 267 11.36 -29.15 4.04
N THR A 268 10.92 -29.52 5.25
CA THR A 268 9.66 -29.00 5.82
C THR A 268 9.89 -27.60 6.36
N PRO A 269 9.14 -26.57 5.90
CA PRO A 269 9.36 -25.22 6.40
C PRO A 269 8.97 -25.08 7.88
N PHE A 270 9.83 -24.43 8.64
CA PHE A 270 9.60 -24.07 10.04
C PHE A 270 8.55 -22.94 10.17
N ALA A 271 8.58 -22.00 9.23
CA ALA A 271 7.64 -20.87 9.15
C ALA A 271 7.41 -20.47 7.69
N ALA A 272 6.25 -19.86 7.42
CA ALA A 272 5.94 -19.33 6.11
C ALA A 272 5.36 -17.91 6.22
N ALA A 273 5.84 -17.03 5.35
CA ALA A 273 5.41 -15.64 5.26
C ALA A 273 4.87 -15.32 3.84
N SER A 274 4.40 -14.09 3.63
CA SER A 274 3.85 -13.65 2.34
C SER A 274 4.87 -13.74 1.20
N THR A 275 6.14 -13.43 1.45
CA THR A 275 7.21 -13.37 0.45
C THR A 275 8.23 -14.49 0.55
N ALA A 276 8.22 -15.27 1.65
CA ALA A 276 9.25 -16.23 2.00
C ALA A 276 8.72 -17.47 2.74
N GLN A 277 9.57 -18.46 2.88
CA GLN A 277 9.48 -19.47 3.92
C GLN A 277 10.86 -19.70 4.55
N VAL A 278 10.87 -20.21 5.77
CA VAL A 278 12.06 -20.40 6.59
C VAL A 278 12.25 -21.88 6.89
N HIS A 279 13.44 -22.40 6.65
CA HIS A 279 13.85 -23.77 6.89
C HIS A 279 14.92 -23.84 7.97
N LYS A 280 14.89 -24.87 8.79
CA LYS A 280 16.01 -25.18 9.71
C LYS A 280 17.11 -25.91 8.95
N ALA A 281 18.34 -25.60 9.28
CA ALA A 281 19.51 -26.27 8.72
C ALA A 281 20.64 -26.31 9.75
N THR A 282 21.68 -27.09 9.46
CA THR A 282 22.90 -27.16 10.27
C THR A 282 24.12 -26.98 9.36
N LEU A 283 25.05 -26.14 9.75
CA LEU A 283 26.30 -25.95 9.02
C LEU A 283 27.23 -27.14 9.20
N ALA A 284 28.31 -27.22 8.42
CA ALA A 284 29.28 -28.30 8.47
C ALA A 284 29.99 -28.43 9.82
N ASP A 285 30.10 -27.34 10.57
CA ASP A 285 30.68 -27.31 11.93
C ASP A 285 29.68 -27.67 13.04
N GLY A 286 28.41 -28.00 12.68
CA GLY A 286 27.34 -28.32 13.61
C GLY A 286 26.54 -27.13 14.10
N THR A 287 26.83 -25.92 13.65
CA THR A 287 26.09 -24.69 14.04
C THR A 287 24.66 -24.72 13.49
N PRO A 288 23.64 -24.59 14.36
CA PRO A 288 22.24 -24.52 13.91
C PRO A 288 21.93 -23.15 13.25
N VAL A 289 21.29 -23.19 12.11
CA VAL A 289 20.93 -22.00 11.34
C VAL A 289 19.48 -22.07 10.81
N VAL A 290 18.94 -20.93 10.42
CA VAL A 290 17.72 -20.85 9.63
C VAL A 290 18.04 -20.28 8.24
N VAL A 291 17.37 -20.83 7.25
CA VAL A 291 17.50 -20.42 5.85
C VAL A 291 16.17 -19.87 5.39
N LYS A 292 16.12 -18.55 5.19
CA LYS A 292 14.97 -17.81 4.64
C LYS A 292 15.06 -17.89 3.11
N VAL A 293 14.05 -18.48 2.49
CA VAL A 293 14.00 -18.74 1.05
C VAL A 293 12.83 -17.97 0.45
N GLN A 294 13.09 -17.15 -0.54
CA GLN A 294 12.07 -16.34 -1.22
C GLN A 294 11.12 -17.23 -2.02
N ARG A 295 9.82 -16.88 -2.00
CA ARG A 295 8.82 -17.59 -2.80
C ARG A 295 9.17 -17.55 -4.30
N PRO A 296 8.98 -18.66 -5.03
CA PRO A 296 9.23 -18.69 -6.45
C PRO A 296 8.35 -17.64 -7.17
N ASN A 297 8.96 -16.93 -8.12
CA ASN A 297 8.29 -15.95 -8.99
C ASN A 297 7.66 -14.73 -8.27
N ILE A 298 7.98 -14.49 -7.00
CA ILE A 298 7.41 -13.35 -6.25
C ILE A 298 7.84 -11.99 -6.85
N VAL A 299 9.10 -11.85 -7.26
CA VAL A 299 9.64 -10.58 -7.79
C VAL A 299 8.90 -10.14 -9.07
N PRO A 300 8.77 -10.95 -10.13
CA PRO A 300 8.02 -10.55 -11.33
C PRO A 300 6.54 -10.30 -11.03
N LYS A 301 5.93 -11.03 -10.07
CA LYS A 301 4.54 -10.81 -9.65
C LYS A 301 4.39 -9.44 -8.99
N VAL A 302 5.23 -9.13 -8.00
CA VAL A 302 5.21 -7.83 -7.30
C VAL A 302 5.49 -6.69 -8.27
N GLN A 303 6.45 -6.82 -9.18
CA GLN A 303 6.73 -5.80 -10.19
C GLN A 303 5.51 -5.55 -11.11
N ALA A 304 4.79 -6.61 -11.50
CA ALA A 304 3.57 -6.47 -12.27
C ALA A 304 2.46 -5.76 -11.47
N ASP A 305 2.24 -6.15 -10.22
CA ASP A 305 1.27 -5.53 -9.31
C ASP A 305 1.55 -4.03 -9.12
N LEU A 306 2.81 -3.69 -8.84
CA LEU A 306 3.24 -2.29 -8.65
C LEU A 306 3.04 -1.45 -9.92
N LEU A 307 3.33 -2.01 -11.11
CA LEU A 307 3.13 -1.31 -12.36
C LEU A 307 1.64 -1.06 -12.65
N ILE A 308 0.79 -2.05 -12.36
CA ILE A 308 -0.67 -1.95 -12.53
C ILE A 308 -1.23 -0.88 -11.59
N LEU A 309 -0.83 -0.92 -10.31
CA LEU A 309 -1.28 0.05 -9.31
C LEU A 309 -0.81 1.47 -9.64
N HIS A 310 0.44 1.65 -10.07
CA HIS A 310 0.97 2.95 -10.50
C HIS A 310 0.17 3.52 -11.68
N ASP A 311 -0.05 2.72 -12.74
CA ASP A 311 -0.82 3.18 -13.92
C ASP A 311 -2.28 3.49 -13.53
N ALA A 312 -2.89 2.73 -12.60
CA ALA A 312 -4.25 2.97 -12.11
C ALA A 312 -4.33 4.25 -11.26
N LEU A 313 -3.46 4.42 -10.28
CA LEU A 313 -3.42 5.61 -9.42
C LEU A 313 -3.10 6.87 -10.20
N GLY A 314 -2.13 6.82 -11.13
CA GLY A 314 -1.80 7.93 -12.01
C GLY A 314 -2.95 8.32 -12.94
N THR A 315 -3.81 7.37 -13.31
CA THR A 315 -5.03 7.66 -14.07
C THR A 315 -6.11 8.27 -13.18
N LEU A 316 -6.35 7.67 -12.00
CA LEU A 316 -7.35 8.16 -11.04
C LEU A 316 -7.02 9.58 -10.53
N ALA A 317 -5.74 9.89 -10.32
CA ALA A 317 -5.30 11.23 -9.90
C ALA A 317 -5.72 12.36 -10.88
N ARG A 318 -5.98 12.02 -12.15
CA ARG A 318 -6.47 12.99 -13.14
C ARG A 318 -7.96 13.32 -13.00
N PHE A 319 -8.74 12.37 -12.45
CA PHE A 319 -10.19 12.48 -12.36
C PHE A 319 -10.70 12.69 -10.93
N VAL A 320 -9.91 12.28 -9.93
CA VAL A 320 -10.28 12.34 -8.52
C VAL A 320 -9.35 13.31 -7.80
N PRO A 321 -9.78 14.57 -7.54
CA PRO A 321 -8.95 15.58 -6.89
C PRO A 321 -8.36 15.13 -5.55
N TRP A 322 -9.13 14.40 -4.75
CA TRP A 322 -8.69 13.89 -3.45
C TRP A 322 -7.40 13.07 -3.54
N ILE A 323 -7.23 12.23 -4.57
CA ILE A 323 -6.03 11.40 -4.78
C ILE A 323 -4.80 12.29 -5.03
N ARG A 324 -4.99 13.35 -5.82
CA ARG A 324 -3.93 14.31 -6.14
C ARG A 324 -3.58 15.17 -4.91
N ASP A 325 -4.60 15.71 -4.24
CA ASP A 325 -4.44 16.68 -3.15
C ASP A 325 -3.84 16.03 -1.90
N ASN A 326 -4.01 14.70 -1.72
CA ASN A 326 -3.39 13.91 -0.65
C ASN A 326 -2.11 13.19 -1.10
N ASP A 327 -1.59 13.47 -2.29
CA ASP A 327 -0.35 12.86 -2.82
C ASP A 327 -0.31 11.32 -2.73
N VAL A 328 -1.46 10.68 -2.99
CA VAL A 328 -1.57 9.22 -2.90
C VAL A 328 -0.58 8.51 -3.81
N LEU A 329 -0.24 9.14 -4.97
CA LEU A 329 0.75 8.59 -5.89
C LEU A 329 2.16 8.60 -5.29
N GLY A 330 2.58 9.71 -4.66
CA GLY A 330 3.88 9.79 -3.99
C GLY A 330 4.00 8.80 -2.83
N ILE A 331 2.93 8.65 -2.03
CA ILE A 331 2.84 7.62 -0.99
C ILE A 331 3.02 6.21 -1.58
N PHE A 332 2.36 5.93 -2.69
CA PHE A 332 2.48 4.65 -3.38
C PHE A 332 3.89 4.42 -3.96
N GLU A 333 4.52 5.45 -4.52
CA GLU A 333 5.90 5.34 -5.06
C GLU A 333 6.90 5.01 -3.95
N GLN A 334 6.75 5.63 -2.78
CA GLN A 334 7.55 5.29 -1.60
C GLN A 334 7.32 3.84 -1.15
N PHE A 335 6.07 3.40 -1.07
CA PHE A 335 5.73 2.00 -0.80
C PHE A 335 6.37 1.05 -1.81
N ALA A 336 6.28 1.36 -3.10
CA ALA A 336 6.84 0.55 -4.16
C ALA A 336 8.38 0.47 -4.10
N ALA A 337 9.04 1.56 -3.70
CA ALA A 337 10.48 1.58 -3.48
C ALA A 337 10.87 0.67 -2.30
N ASN A 338 10.20 0.81 -1.17
CA ASN A 338 10.44 0.00 0.04
C ASN A 338 10.21 -1.49 -0.23
N LEU A 339 9.11 -1.84 -0.90
CA LEU A 339 8.82 -3.24 -1.24
C LEU A 339 9.86 -3.86 -2.17
N ARG A 340 10.43 -3.09 -3.11
CA ARG A 340 11.54 -3.57 -3.96
C ARG A 340 12.82 -3.83 -3.17
N VAL A 341 13.10 -3.00 -2.16
CA VAL A 341 14.24 -3.19 -1.26
C VAL A 341 14.06 -4.44 -0.40
N GLU A 342 12.86 -4.67 0.13
CA GLU A 342 12.49 -5.86 0.92
C GLU A 342 12.64 -7.18 0.14
N LEU A 343 12.47 -7.16 -1.17
CA LEU A 343 12.61 -8.36 -2.01
C LEU A 343 14.06 -8.76 -2.28
N ASP A 344 15.05 -8.03 -1.84
CA ASP A 344 16.47 -8.39 -1.95
C ASP A 344 17.06 -8.63 -0.56
N TYR A 345 17.20 -9.90 -0.17
CA TYR A 345 17.68 -10.27 1.17
C TYR A 345 19.11 -9.82 1.48
N ARG A 346 19.89 -9.39 0.49
CA ARG A 346 21.19 -8.77 0.75
C ARG A 346 21.04 -7.47 1.53
N ASN A 347 19.93 -6.74 1.31
CA ASN A 347 19.63 -5.52 2.07
C ASN A 347 19.32 -5.85 3.52
N GLU A 348 18.45 -6.84 3.79
CA GLU A 348 18.12 -7.29 5.15
C GLU A 348 19.37 -7.81 5.87
N ALA A 349 20.21 -8.57 5.18
CA ALA A 349 21.49 -9.05 5.70
C ALA A 349 22.49 -7.94 6.03
N TYR A 350 22.54 -6.88 5.21
CA TYR A 350 23.34 -5.70 5.49
C TYR A 350 22.81 -4.92 6.69
N GLN A 351 21.50 -4.74 6.75
CA GLN A 351 20.81 -4.03 7.82
C GLN A 351 21.02 -4.73 9.18
N ALA A 352 20.88 -6.07 9.22
CA ALA A 352 21.12 -6.86 10.41
C ALA A 352 22.55 -6.70 10.93
N ARG A 353 23.55 -6.81 10.07
CA ARG A 353 24.96 -6.63 10.45
C ARG A 353 25.23 -5.23 10.99
N ARG A 354 24.71 -4.20 10.34
CA ARG A 354 24.87 -2.82 10.79
C ARG A 354 24.21 -2.59 12.16
N LEU A 355 23.03 -3.16 12.38
CA LEU A 355 22.37 -3.06 13.68
C LEU A 355 23.17 -3.79 14.76
N ALA A 356 23.69 -5.01 14.49
CA ALA A 356 24.55 -5.75 15.40
C ALA A 356 25.81 -4.95 15.78
N GLU A 357 26.47 -4.31 14.81
CA GLU A 357 27.61 -3.43 15.06
C GLU A 357 27.24 -2.25 15.96
N ASN A 358 26.11 -1.60 15.74
CA ASN A 358 25.63 -0.47 16.56
C ASN A 358 25.29 -0.93 18.00
N MET A 359 24.83 -2.17 18.18
CA MET A 359 24.41 -2.70 19.48
C MET A 359 25.55 -3.36 20.28
N THR A 360 26.79 -3.34 19.80
CA THR A 360 27.96 -3.94 20.48
C THR A 360 28.17 -3.46 21.93
N SER A 361 27.74 -2.21 22.25
CA SER A 361 27.79 -1.66 23.61
C SER A 361 26.68 -2.17 24.53
N TYR A 362 25.73 -2.96 24.03
CA TYR A 362 24.62 -3.55 24.78
C TYR A 362 24.73 -5.08 24.75
N PRO A 363 25.46 -5.71 25.67
CA PRO A 363 25.70 -7.16 25.66
C PRO A 363 24.42 -7.99 25.86
N THR A 364 23.36 -7.37 26.38
CA THR A 364 22.05 -7.98 26.60
C THR A 364 21.10 -7.82 25.38
N ILE A 365 21.57 -7.19 24.30
CA ILE A 365 20.84 -7.09 23.03
C ILE A 365 21.54 -7.97 22.01
N HIS A 366 20.82 -8.92 21.45
CA HIS A 366 21.30 -9.83 20.43
C HIS A 366 20.63 -9.57 19.07
N VAL A 367 21.42 -9.55 18.02
CA VAL A 367 20.96 -9.54 16.63
C VAL A 367 21.53 -10.78 15.95
N PRO A 368 20.70 -11.65 15.35
CA PRO A 368 21.16 -12.91 14.76
C PRO A 368 22.28 -12.71 13.75
N SER A 369 23.33 -13.51 13.88
CA SER A 369 24.47 -13.45 12.97
C SER A 369 24.11 -13.89 11.56
N ILE A 370 24.54 -13.13 10.54
CA ILE A 370 24.26 -13.41 9.14
C ILE A 370 25.45 -14.08 8.46
N TYR A 371 25.22 -15.22 7.83
CA TYR A 371 26.22 -15.97 7.08
C TYR A 371 26.28 -15.47 5.62
N GLY A 372 27.13 -14.47 5.38
CA GLY A 372 27.19 -13.76 4.09
C GLY A 372 27.55 -14.64 2.90
N SER A 373 28.39 -15.68 3.09
CA SER A 373 28.74 -16.66 2.05
C SER A 373 27.57 -17.57 1.65
N LEU A 374 26.54 -17.67 2.51
CA LEU A 374 25.30 -18.43 2.30
C LEU A 374 24.08 -17.52 2.13
N THR A 375 24.31 -16.29 1.66
CA THR A 375 23.27 -15.28 1.45
C THR A 375 23.34 -14.72 0.03
N SER A 376 22.19 -14.65 -0.63
CA SER A 376 21.99 -14.08 -1.97
C SER A 376 20.80 -13.10 -1.99
N SER A 377 20.37 -12.67 -3.16
CA SER A 377 19.15 -11.86 -3.28
C SER A 377 17.87 -12.60 -2.88
N LYS A 378 17.84 -13.96 -2.95
CA LYS A 378 16.64 -14.77 -2.68
C LYS A 378 16.80 -15.78 -1.53
N VAL A 379 17.99 -15.89 -1.00
CA VAL A 379 18.31 -16.79 0.12
C VAL A 379 19.08 -16.03 1.17
N MET A 380 18.66 -16.10 2.44
CA MET A 380 19.40 -15.55 3.56
C MET A 380 19.56 -16.62 4.63
N THR A 381 20.81 -16.86 5.01
CA THR A 381 21.16 -17.78 6.10
C THR A 381 21.58 -16.98 7.31
N MET A 382 20.93 -17.25 8.43
CA MET A 382 21.20 -16.58 9.70
C MET A 382 21.16 -17.57 10.86
N GLU A 383 21.69 -17.16 11.98
CA GLU A 383 21.70 -17.90 13.25
C GLU A 383 20.28 -18.35 13.63
N LEU A 384 20.15 -19.60 14.10
CA LEU A 384 18.93 -20.06 14.75
C LEU A 384 18.96 -19.62 16.21
N VAL A 385 18.21 -18.59 16.53
CA VAL A 385 18.07 -18.12 17.90
C VAL A 385 16.97 -18.85 18.65
N ASN A 386 17.17 -19.03 19.95
CA ASN A 386 16.20 -19.62 20.86
C ASN A 386 15.64 -18.53 21.76
N GLY A 387 14.34 -18.34 21.71
CA GLY A 387 13.70 -17.34 22.56
C GLY A 387 12.18 -17.45 22.48
N VAL A 388 11.51 -16.84 23.43
CA VAL A 388 10.06 -16.67 23.43
C VAL A 388 9.72 -15.25 23.01
N LYS A 389 8.56 -15.05 22.42
CA LYS A 389 8.07 -13.68 22.11
C LYS A 389 7.97 -12.87 23.39
N VAL A 390 8.36 -11.61 23.35
CA VAL A 390 8.38 -10.69 24.49
C VAL A 390 7.03 -10.57 25.22
N ASN A 391 5.91 -10.86 24.56
CA ASN A 391 4.57 -10.86 25.16
C ASN A 391 4.19 -12.21 25.84
N ARG A 392 5.10 -13.18 25.92
CA ARG A 392 4.89 -14.44 26.65
C ARG A 392 5.33 -14.30 28.11
N ILE A 393 4.62 -13.43 28.84
CA ILE A 393 4.99 -13.02 30.20
C ILE A 393 5.10 -14.20 31.15
N GLU A 394 4.19 -15.18 31.04
CA GLU A 394 4.22 -16.37 31.94
C GLU A 394 5.52 -17.18 31.77
N ALA A 395 6.08 -17.23 30.54
CA ALA A 395 7.34 -17.93 30.30
C ALA A 395 8.54 -17.16 30.84
N ILE A 396 8.52 -15.82 30.74
CA ILE A 396 9.57 -14.93 31.27
C ILE A 396 9.58 -15.00 32.80
N ASP A 397 8.42 -14.93 33.45
CA ASP A 397 8.29 -15.04 34.89
C ASP A 397 8.72 -16.43 35.39
N ALA A 398 8.36 -17.51 34.70
CA ALA A 398 8.75 -18.87 35.03
C ALA A 398 10.27 -19.07 34.92
N ALA A 399 10.96 -18.32 34.05
CA ALA A 399 12.43 -18.34 33.95
C ALA A 399 13.11 -17.49 35.03
N GLY A 400 12.38 -16.73 35.85
CA GLY A 400 12.88 -15.88 36.92
C GLY A 400 13.60 -14.62 36.42
N LEU A 401 13.31 -14.17 35.21
CA LEU A 401 13.89 -12.96 34.65
C LEU A 401 13.19 -11.70 35.19
N ASP A 402 13.96 -10.66 35.45
CA ASP A 402 13.44 -9.34 35.87
C ASP A 402 12.86 -8.58 34.69
N ARG A 403 11.52 -8.50 34.63
CA ARG A 403 10.79 -7.82 33.56
C ARG A 403 11.06 -6.32 33.50
N SER A 404 11.20 -5.67 34.66
CA SER A 404 11.50 -4.24 34.71
C SER A 404 12.88 -3.96 34.12
N GLN A 405 13.88 -4.78 34.45
CA GLN A 405 15.20 -4.67 33.84
C GLN A 405 15.18 -4.93 32.33
N LEU A 406 14.41 -5.90 31.86
CA LEU A 406 14.22 -6.14 30.42
C LEU A 406 13.58 -4.94 29.74
N ALA A 407 12.54 -4.33 30.34
CA ALA A 407 11.86 -3.14 29.82
C ALA A 407 12.84 -1.96 29.70
N HIS A 408 13.60 -1.65 30.75
CA HIS A 408 14.63 -0.62 30.74
C HIS A 408 15.69 -0.85 29.67
N THR A 409 16.21 -2.07 29.57
CA THR A 409 17.24 -2.44 28.58
C THR A 409 16.72 -2.27 27.16
N PHE A 410 15.53 -2.78 26.90
CA PHE A 410 14.88 -2.68 25.60
C PHE A 410 14.65 -1.22 25.19
N PHE A 411 14.04 -0.43 26.08
CA PHE A 411 13.72 0.97 25.79
C PHE A 411 14.97 1.82 25.58
N SER A 412 15.99 1.63 26.42
CA SER A 412 17.29 2.29 26.28
C SER A 412 17.97 1.95 24.95
N ALA A 413 17.90 0.68 24.51
CA ALA A 413 18.42 0.27 23.22
C ALA A 413 17.66 0.90 22.05
N MET A 414 16.34 1.05 22.16
CA MET A 414 15.52 1.74 21.14
C MET A 414 15.83 3.23 21.08
N LEU A 415 15.95 3.91 22.23
CA LEU A 415 16.34 5.32 22.28
C LEU A 415 17.73 5.54 21.67
N LYS A 416 18.69 4.65 21.97
CA LYS A 416 20.02 4.70 21.36
C LYS A 416 19.93 4.61 19.84
N GLN A 417 19.22 3.63 19.31
CA GLN A 417 19.06 3.45 17.88
C GLN A 417 18.47 4.70 17.20
N ILE A 418 17.40 5.27 17.77
CA ILE A 418 16.66 6.37 17.16
C ILE A 418 17.40 7.70 17.30
N ILE A 419 17.80 8.06 18.52
CA ILE A 419 18.31 9.40 18.84
C ILE A 419 19.82 9.51 18.64
N PHE A 420 20.59 8.47 19.01
CA PHE A 420 22.04 8.56 18.95
C PHE A 420 22.65 7.98 17.68
N ASP A 421 22.25 6.78 17.28
CA ASP A 421 22.74 6.17 16.05
C ASP A 421 22.05 6.76 14.81
N GLY A 422 20.78 7.19 14.95
CA GLY A 422 19.94 7.62 13.83
C GLY A 422 19.70 6.48 12.84
N TYR A 423 19.80 5.25 13.31
CA TYR A 423 19.58 4.02 12.56
C TYR A 423 18.89 3.01 13.46
N PHE A 424 17.62 2.73 13.18
CA PHE A 424 16.73 2.05 14.11
C PHE A 424 15.82 1.04 13.42
N HIS A 425 15.39 0.05 14.21
CA HIS A 425 14.42 -0.94 13.79
C HIS A 425 13.05 -0.29 13.58
N GLY A 426 12.58 -0.19 12.34
CA GLY A 426 11.38 0.57 11.95
C GLY A 426 10.05 -0.18 12.12
N ASP A 427 10.07 -1.46 12.52
CA ASP A 427 8.88 -2.30 12.74
C ASP A 427 9.05 -3.20 13.97
N CYS A 428 9.29 -2.56 15.11
CA CYS A 428 9.61 -3.20 16.38
C CYS A 428 8.34 -3.62 17.14
N HIS A 429 7.53 -4.50 16.57
CA HIS A 429 6.33 -5.02 17.23
C HIS A 429 6.67 -6.29 18.05
N PRO A 430 5.79 -6.73 18.99
CA PRO A 430 6.07 -7.89 19.86
C PRO A 430 6.35 -9.22 19.12
N GLY A 431 6.01 -9.30 17.84
CA GLY A 431 6.32 -10.46 16.99
C GLY A 431 7.78 -10.54 16.55
N ASN A 432 8.48 -9.40 16.52
CA ASN A 432 9.87 -9.25 16.05
C ASN A 432 10.87 -9.12 17.20
N VAL A 433 10.42 -9.23 18.47
CA VAL A 433 11.26 -9.16 19.65
C VAL A 433 11.10 -10.45 20.47
N LEU A 434 12.21 -11.16 20.66
CA LEU A 434 12.27 -12.36 21.51
C LEU A 434 13.07 -12.07 22.78
N VAL A 435 12.83 -12.90 23.79
CA VAL A 435 13.64 -12.96 25.01
C VAL A 435 14.23 -14.36 25.11
N ASP A 436 15.57 -14.47 25.19
CA ASP A 436 16.23 -15.72 25.54
C ASP A 436 16.06 -15.99 27.05
N LEU A 437 15.35 -17.06 27.37
CA LEU A 437 15.01 -17.39 28.75
C LEU A 437 16.24 -17.86 29.58
N ASN A 438 17.34 -18.27 28.94
CA ASN A 438 18.53 -18.72 29.59
C ASN A 438 19.54 -17.59 29.82
N ALA A 439 19.75 -16.76 28.77
CA ALA A 439 20.73 -15.68 28.83
C ALA A 439 20.12 -14.36 29.37
N GLY A 440 18.78 -14.20 29.33
CA GLY A 440 18.13 -12.94 29.64
C GLY A 440 18.37 -11.87 28.57
N GLU A 441 18.73 -12.28 27.37
CA GLU A 441 18.99 -11.38 26.24
C GLU A 441 17.70 -11.06 25.46
N ILE A 442 17.63 -9.84 24.95
CA ILE A 442 16.58 -9.40 24.03
C ILE A 442 17.11 -9.57 22.61
N ILE A 443 16.33 -10.26 21.77
CA ILE A 443 16.73 -10.60 20.42
C ILE A 443 15.84 -9.85 19.42
N PHE A 444 16.43 -9.05 18.55
CA PHE A 444 15.73 -8.43 17.44
C PHE A 444 15.67 -9.34 16.21
N LEU A 445 14.48 -9.48 15.62
CA LEU A 445 14.25 -10.23 14.38
C LEU A 445 13.73 -9.29 13.27
N ASP A 446 13.84 -9.76 12.04
CA ASP A 446 13.26 -9.13 10.82
C ASP A 446 13.71 -7.67 10.61
N MET A 447 14.97 -7.47 10.24
CA MET A 447 15.54 -6.16 9.90
C MET A 447 15.16 -5.71 8.48
N GLY A 448 14.03 -6.19 7.94
CA GLY A 448 13.55 -5.82 6.61
C GLY A 448 13.14 -4.34 6.50
N MET A 449 12.77 -3.73 7.62
CA MET A 449 12.38 -2.31 7.70
C MET A 449 13.24 -1.59 8.73
N MET A 450 14.24 -0.84 8.25
CA MET A 450 15.09 0.00 9.10
C MET A 450 14.84 1.47 8.80
N GLY A 451 14.70 2.28 9.86
CA GLY A 451 14.58 3.73 9.78
C GLY A 451 15.94 4.43 9.85
N THR A 452 16.00 5.62 9.29
CA THR A 452 17.18 6.50 9.41
C THR A 452 16.75 7.91 9.74
N LEU A 453 17.44 8.55 10.68
CA LEU A 453 17.33 9.98 10.97
C LEU A 453 18.68 10.64 10.78
N ASP A 454 18.69 11.75 10.05
CA ASP A 454 19.86 12.59 9.97
C ASP A 454 20.13 13.33 11.30
N ALA A 455 21.25 14.03 11.40
CA ALA A 455 21.62 14.71 12.62
C ALA A 455 20.58 15.78 13.06
N GLN A 456 19.95 16.45 12.09
CA GLN A 456 18.94 17.47 12.40
C GLN A 456 17.64 16.82 12.88
N GLY A 457 17.20 15.74 12.24
CA GLY A 457 16.00 14.98 12.64
C GLY A 457 16.15 14.42 14.06
N ARG A 458 17.33 13.89 14.39
CA ARG A 458 17.62 13.39 15.74
C ARG A 458 17.56 14.49 16.80
N MET A 459 18.15 15.65 16.52
CA MET A 459 18.09 16.81 17.43
C MET A 459 16.66 17.30 17.62
N ASN A 460 15.92 17.44 16.53
CA ASN A 460 14.53 17.89 16.59
C ASN A 460 13.64 16.90 17.37
N LEU A 461 13.90 15.60 17.23
CA LEU A 461 13.17 14.57 18.00
C LEU A 461 13.54 14.62 19.51
N ALA A 462 14.81 14.82 19.83
CA ALA A 462 15.25 15.00 21.20
C ALA A 462 14.61 16.27 21.82
N ASP A 463 14.56 17.38 21.08
CA ASP A 463 13.86 18.61 21.50
C ASP A 463 12.35 18.37 21.72
N LEU A 464 11.72 17.55 20.86
CA LEU A 464 10.30 17.19 21.03
C LEU A 464 10.08 16.41 22.34
N ILE A 465 10.90 15.37 22.59
CA ILE A 465 10.82 14.57 23.82
C ILE A 465 11.05 15.45 25.06
N TRP A 466 12.01 16.37 24.98
CA TRP A 466 12.27 17.34 26.06
C TRP A 466 11.06 18.24 26.31
N SER A 467 10.49 18.80 25.26
CA SER A 467 9.31 19.69 25.34
C SER A 467 8.07 18.98 25.87
N LEU A 468 7.90 17.70 25.49
CA LEU A 468 6.82 16.84 26.01
C LEU A 468 6.98 16.60 27.52
N ASN A 469 8.19 16.31 27.98
CA ASN A 469 8.45 16.12 29.41
C ASN A 469 8.27 17.41 30.23
N ALA A 470 8.66 18.55 29.64
CA ALA A 470 8.48 19.86 30.26
C ALA A 470 7.01 20.30 30.33
N MET A 471 6.13 19.70 29.52
CA MET A 471 4.72 20.07 29.34
C MET A 471 4.52 21.58 29.05
N ASP A 472 5.49 22.19 28.35
CA ASP A 472 5.43 23.60 27.95
C ASP A 472 4.79 23.70 26.53
N PRO A 473 3.57 24.30 26.41
CA PRO A 473 2.88 24.41 25.14
C PRO A 473 3.64 25.23 24.09
N TYR A 474 4.40 26.23 24.49
CA TYR A 474 5.17 27.07 23.58
C TYR A 474 6.35 26.30 23.00
N GLU A 475 7.16 25.67 23.85
CA GLU A 475 8.29 24.85 23.40
C GLU A 475 7.84 23.67 22.52
N LEU A 476 6.72 23.03 22.91
CA LEU A 476 6.13 21.95 22.12
C LEU A 476 5.68 22.43 20.74
N THR A 477 5.02 23.60 20.67
CA THR A 477 4.61 24.22 19.40
C THR A 477 5.83 24.47 18.49
N GLN A 478 6.90 25.05 19.03
CA GLN A 478 8.12 25.34 18.28
C GLN A 478 8.81 24.04 17.80
N SER A 479 8.85 23.02 18.65
CA SER A 479 9.45 21.72 18.31
C SER A 479 8.67 21.03 17.19
N LEU A 480 7.34 21.03 17.25
CA LEU A 480 6.47 20.50 16.21
C LEU A 480 6.62 21.23 14.86
N LEU A 481 6.70 22.57 14.89
CA LEU A 481 6.92 23.38 13.68
C LEU A 481 8.27 23.06 12.99
N ARG A 482 9.31 22.77 13.78
CA ARG A 482 10.62 22.35 13.21
C ARG A 482 10.60 20.96 12.57
N LEU A 483 9.72 20.08 13.04
CA LEU A 483 9.59 18.71 12.56
C LEU A 483 8.69 18.58 11.34
N CYS A 484 7.81 19.55 11.11
CA CYS A 484 6.74 19.46 10.13
C CYS A 484 7.02 20.29 8.88
N THR A 485 6.43 19.86 7.78
CA THR A 485 6.33 20.63 6.53
C THR A 485 4.89 21.06 6.30
N PRO A 486 4.61 22.34 5.98
CA PRO A 486 3.26 22.77 5.65
C PRO A 486 2.84 22.24 4.29
N PHE A 487 1.62 21.75 4.16
CA PHE A 487 1.00 21.37 2.89
C PHE A 487 -0.19 22.28 2.50
N ARG A 488 -0.52 23.25 3.35
CA ARG A 488 -1.42 24.36 3.11
C ARG A 488 -1.00 25.53 4.03
N ASP A 489 -1.62 26.69 3.87
CA ASP A 489 -1.36 27.85 4.73
C ASP A 489 -1.65 27.50 6.20
N VAL A 490 -0.70 27.83 7.07
CA VAL A 490 -0.74 27.53 8.50
C VAL A 490 -1.04 28.79 9.28
N ASP A 491 -2.15 28.79 10.02
CA ASP A 491 -2.43 29.79 11.04
C ASP A 491 -1.67 29.42 12.32
N SER A 492 -0.52 30.07 12.55
CA SER A 492 0.33 29.78 13.70
C SER A 492 -0.36 30.04 15.04
N ALA A 493 -1.31 30.98 15.11
CA ALA A 493 -2.04 31.30 16.37
C ALA A 493 -3.06 30.17 16.66
N ALA A 494 -3.82 29.74 15.66
CA ALA A 494 -4.75 28.61 15.77
C ALA A 494 -4.01 27.32 16.13
N PHE A 495 -2.87 27.04 15.46
CA PHE A 495 -2.04 25.87 15.76
C PHE A 495 -1.54 25.87 17.20
N SER A 496 -1.00 27.01 17.70
CA SER A 496 -0.51 27.14 19.08
C SER A 496 -1.62 26.89 20.09
N ALA A 497 -2.83 27.45 19.86
CA ALA A 497 -3.99 27.21 20.71
C ALA A 497 -4.45 25.75 20.72
N ASP A 498 -4.34 25.05 19.59
CA ASP A 498 -4.68 23.62 19.50
C ASP A 498 -3.67 22.76 20.28
N VAL A 499 -2.37 23.05 20.16
CA VAL A 499 -1.30 22.38 20.93
C VAL A 499 -1.51 22.62 22.43
N GLU A 500 -1.78 23.87 22.85
CA GLU A 500 -2.06 24.19 24.25
C GLU A 500 -3.25 23.38 24.79
N ARG A 501 -4.32 23.22 24.01
CA ARG A 501 -5.48 22.39 24.41
C ARG A 501 -5.10 20.93 24.64
N VAL A 502 -4.22 20.37 23.82
CA VAL A 502 -3.71 19.00 24.00
C VAL A 502 -2.91 18.94 25.31
N VAL A 503 -1.94 19.81 25.49
CA VAL A 503 -1.11 19.83 26.73
C VAL A 503 -1.97 19.97 27.97
N LEU A 504 -2.90 20.95 28.00
CA LEU A 504 -3.80 21.16 29.13
C LEU A 504 -4.69 19.97 29.45
N ARG A 505 -5.12 19.24 28.43
CA ARG A 505 -5.90 18.00 28.58
C ARG A 505 -5.07 16.93 29.32
N TYR A 506 -3.82 16.73 28.94
CA TYR A 506 -2.94 15.73 29.56
C TYR A 506 -2.41 16.17 30.92
N MET A 507 -2.24 17.45 31.16
CA MET A 507 -1.91 17.99 32.52
C MET A 507 -3.06 17.83 33.54
N ARG A 508 -4.32 18.00 33.10
CA ARG A 508 -5.49 17.92 34.01
C ARG A 508 -5.89 16.50 34.36
N TYR A 509 -5.65 15.60 33.46
CA TYR A 509 -5.93 14.19 33.62
C TYR A 509 -4.61 13.46 33.42
N PRO A 510 -3.73 13.45 34.47
CA PRO A 510 -2.56 12.59 34.39
C PRO A 510 -3.10 11.19 34.13
N LEU A 511 -2.79 10.69 32.94
CA LEU A 511 -3.22 9.37 32.50
C LEU A 511 -2.75 8.39 33.57
N GLU A 512 -3.68 7.63 34.14
CA GLU A 512 -3.36 6.40 34.83
C GLU A 512 -2.62 5.57 33.79
N ALA A 513 -1.28 5.48 33.88
CA ALA A 513 -0.36 4.98 32.86
C ALA A 513 -0.54 5.67 31.48
N GLY A 514 -0.06 6.93 31.37
CA GLY A 514 -0.22 7.74 30.15
C GLY A 514 0.47 7.16 28.93
N SER A 515 -0.33 6.65 27.98
CA SER A 515 0.16 6.14 26.73
C SER A 515 0.70 7.26 25.86
N LEU A 516 1.99 7.23 25.52
CA LEU A 516 2.63 8.12 24.54
C LEU A 516 1.87 8.05 23.20
N SER A 517 1.27 6.89 22.88
CA SER A 517 0.47 6.69 21.69
C SER A 517 -0.77 7.59 21.64
N GLU A 518 -1.46 7.82 22.76
CA GLU A 518 -2.61 8.73 22.80
C GLU A 518 -2.18 10.20 22.60
N VAL A 519 -1.09 10.60 23.24
CA VAL A 519 -0.52 11.96 23.08
C VAL A 519 -0.09 12.19 21.64
N LEU A 520 0.60 11.24 21.05
CA LEU A 520 1.05 11.34 19.66
C LEU A 520 -0.12 11.34 18.67
N ASN A 521 -1.12 10.50 18.85
CA ASN A 521 -2.32 10.49 18.00
C ASN A 521 -3.09 11.82 18.09
N ALA A 522 -3.25 12.39 19.29
CA ALA A 522 -3.85 13.71 19.46
C ALA A 522 -3.01 14.80 18.77
N THR A 523 -1.68 14.73 18.90
CA THR A 523 -0.75 15.66 18.27
C THR A 523 -0.83 15.55 16.74
N PHE A 524 -0.84 14.35 16.19
CA PHE A 524 -1.00 14.12 14.76
C PHE A 524 -2.30 14.68 14.21
N SER A 525 -3.41 14.50 14.94
CA SER A 525 -4.70 15.08 14.56
C SER A 525 -4.63 16.62 14.52
N VAL A 526 -3.95 17.24 15.49
CA VAL A 526 -3.73 18.70 15.51
C VAL A 526 -2.86 19.14 14.33
N LEU A 527 -1.77 18.44 14.03
CA LEU A 527 -0.91 18.73 12.88
C LEU A 527 -1.69 18.72 11.58
N ASN A 528 -2.43 17.63 11.32
CA ASN A 528 -3.19 17.46 10.09
C ASN A 528 -4.31 18.52 9.93
N ASN A 529 -5.03 18.82 11.02
CA ASN A 529 -6.08 19.84 11.04
C ASN A 529 -5.53 21.23 10.74
N ASN A 530 -4.28 21.52 11.12
CA ASN A 530 -3.62 22.79 10.88
C ASN A 530 -2.75 22.82 9.61
N GLY A 531 -2.85 21.81 8.74
CA GLY A 531 -2.13 21.79 7.47
C GLY A 531 -0.64 21.49 7.58
N LEU A 532 -0.22 20.83 8.65
CA LEU A 532 1.14 20.41 8.90
C LEU A 532 1.29 18.90 8.71
N ARG A 533 2.42 18.45 8.19
CA ARG A 533 2.75 17.05 7.96
C ARG A 533 4.16 16.75 8.41
N LEU A 534 4.35 15.66 9.12
CA LEU A 534 5.66 15.11 9.45
C LEU A 534 6.33 14.49 8.21
N GLY A 535 7.65 14.56 8.15
CA GLY A 535 8.42 13.79 7.19
C GLY A 535 8.28 12.28 7.44
N SER A 536 8.45 11.47 6.39
CA SER A 536 8.29 10.00 6.47
C SER A 536 9.20 9.36 7.52
N ASP A 537 10.45 9.83 7.59
CA ASP A 537 11.46 9.25 8.50
C ASP A 537 11.13 9.58 9.96
N MET A 538 10.62 10.78 10.21
CA MET A 538 10.15 11.20 11.53
C MET A 538 8.88 10.45 11.95
N THR A 539 7.94 10.27 11.01
CA THR A 539 6.73 9.46 11.26
C THR A 539 7.11 8.02 11.61
N MET A 540 8.09 7.44 10.92
CA MET A 540 8.60 6.10 11.23
C MET A 540 9.24 6.06 12.63
N ALA A 541 10.05 7.04 13.00
CA ALA A 541 10.69 7.10 14.31
C ALA A 541 9.66 7.19 15.45
N LEU A 542 8.66 8.06 15.31
CA LEU A 542 7.58 8.20 16.29
C LEU A 542 6.73 6.93 16.39
N LYS A 543 6.39 6.29 15.25
CA LYS A 543 5.71 4.99 15.26
C LYS A 543 6.53 3.94 16.00
N THR A 544 7.83 3.88 15.76
CA THR A 544 8.72 2.94 16.43
C THR A 544 8.78 3.19 17.95
N LEU A 545 8.76 4.45 18.40
CA LEU A 545 8.66 4.77 19.82
C LEU A 545 7.34 4.29 20.44
N VAL A 546 6.21 4.43 19.71
CA VAL A 546 4.90 3.89 20.16
C VAL A 546 4.94 2.37 20.27
N GLN A 547 5.51 1.67 19.28
CA GLN A 547 5.66 0.22 19.34
C GLN A 547 6.59 -0.22 20.49
N ALA A 548 7.64 0.57 20.75
CA ALA A 548 8.53 0.31 21.88
C ALA A 548 7.81 0.50 23.22
N GLU A 549 6.96 1.54 23.35
CA GLU A 549 6.10 1.75 24.50
C GLU A 549 5.18 0.54 24.76
N GLU A 550 4.53 0.03 23.71
CA GLU A 550 3.67 -1.17 23.82
C GLU A 550 4.43 -2.36 24.42
N ILE A 551 5.66 -2.61 23.96
CA ILE A 551 6.50 -3.68 24.52
C ILE A 551 6.89 -3.42 25.96
N VAL A 552 7.27 -2.17 26.28
CA VAL A 552 7.60 -1.77 27.64
C VAL A 552 6.42 -1.99 28.58
N HIS A 553 5.21 -1.55 28.21
CA HIS A 553 4.02 -1.74 29.04
C HIS A 553 3.64 -3.22 29.23
N VAL A 554 3.90 -4.06 28.23
CA VAL A 554 3.72 -5.51 28.38
C VAL A 554 4.69 -6.10 29.40
N LEU A 555 5.94 -5.61 29.46
CA LEU A 555 6.95 -6.07 30.40
C LEU A 555 6.77 -5.44 31.78
N ASP A 556 6.59 -4.13 31.84
CA ASP A 556 6.45 -3.33 33.07
C ASP A 556 5.49 -2.17 32.84
N ASP A 557 4.26 -2.28 33.37
CA ASP A 557 3.19 -1.29 33.23
C ASP A 557 3.39 -0.06 34.13
N GLN A 558 4.36 -0.10 35.05
CA GLN A 558 4.67 1.01 35.98
C GLN A 558 5.77 1.94 35.42
N LEU A 559 6.46 1.57 34.34
CA LEU A 559 7.55 2.37 33.81
C LEU A 559 7.05 3.67 33.17
N ASN A 560 7.51 4.80 33.68
CA ASN A 560 7.18 6.12 33.12
C ASN A 560 8.06 6.43 31.89
N ILE A 561 7.56 6.19 30.69
CA ILE A 561 8.28 6.31 29.42
C ILE A 561 8.88 7.71 29.18
N PRO A 562 8.12 8.83 29.33
CA PRO A 562 8.67 10.18 29.17
C PRO A 562 9.84 10.49 30.14
N GLU A 563 9.72 10.08 31.38
CA GLU A 563 10.75 10.30 32.40
C GLU A 563 11.99 9.44 32.13
N GLU A 564 11.79 8.18 31.74
CA GLU A 564 12.86 7.28 31.36
C GLU A 564 13.62 7.80 30.12
N ALA A 565 12.89 8.24 29.08
CA ALA A 565 13.50 8.84 27.89
C ALA A 565 14.33 10.08 28.23
N HIS A 566 13.80 10.96 29.07
CA HIS A 566 14.50 12.17 29.53
C HIS A 566 15.77 11.82 30.30
N SER A 567 15.66 10.93 31.28
CA SER A 567 16.80 10.47 32.11
C SER A 567 17.88 9.83 31.26
N TYR A 568 17.50 8.99 30.31
CA TYR A 568 18.43 8.32 29.41
C TYR A 568 19.17 9.32 28.49
N ILE A 569 18.46 10.25 27.88
CA ILE A 569 19.04 11.30 27.03
C ILE A 569 20.03 12.14 27.84
N GLN A 570 19.65 12.57 29.06
CA GLN A 570 20.48 13.38 29.93
C GLN A 570 21.76 12.62 30.36
N SER A 571 21.63 11.36 30.75
CA SER A 571 22.76 10.53 31.15
C SER A 571 23.74 10.28 30.01
N TYR A 572 23.23 9.99 28.83
CA TYR A 572 24.05 9.77 27.63
C TYR A 572 24.80 11.03 27.19
N LEU A 573 24.11 12.20 27.18
CA LEU A 573 24.74 13.47 26.88
C LEU A 573 25.85 13.80 27.88
N THR A 574 25.63 13.53 29.15
CA THR A 574 26.63 13.77 30.22
C THR A 574 27.86 12.85 30.05
N GLN A 575 27.67 11.61 29.68
CA GLN A 575 28.75 10.66 29.39
C GLN A 575 29.55 11.03 28.12
N GLN A 576 28.91 11.59 27.12
CA GLN A 576 29.56 12.03 25.89
C GLN A 576 30.29 13.40 26.03
N LEU A 577 29.94 14.20 27.05
CA LEU A 577 30.56 15.50 27.35
C LEU A 577 31.90 15.34 28.10
N THR A 578 32.69 14.32 27.81
CA THR A 578 34.09 14.29 28.24
C THR A 578 34.90 15.38 27.54
N ALA A 579 35.89 15.93 28.23
CA ALA A 579 36.68 17.08 27.71
C ALA A 579 37.29 16.85 26.32
N GLU A 580 37.65 15.63 25.97
CA GLU A 580 38.18 15.23 24.67
C GLU A 580 37.10 15.28 23.57
N ASN A 581 35.88 14.83 23.87
CA ASN A 581 34.76 14.81 22.92
C ASN A 581 34.24 16.21 22.64
N VAL A 582 34.15 17.08 23.65
CA VAL A 582 33.77 18.48 23.51
C VAL A 582 34.76 19.22 22.62
N GLN A 583 36.06 19.01 22.80
CA GLN A 583 37.09 19.65 22.00
C GLN A 583 37.04 19.21 20.51
N SER A 584 36.77 17.94 20.24
CA SER A 584 36.60 17.41 18.88
C SER A 584 35.30 17.92 18.23
N MET A 585 34.22 18.01 19.00
CA MET A 585 32.91 18.49 18.57
C MET A 585 32.95 20.00 18.25
N VAL A 586 33.52 20.81 19.14
CA VAL A 586 33.73 22.25 18.92
C VAL A 586 34.63 22.49 17.70
N ARG A 587 35.71 21.74 17.54
CA ARG A 587 36.60 21.83 16.37
C ARG A 587 35.87 21.48 15.07
N THR A 588 35.07 20.43 15.07
CA THR A 588 34.30 20.00 13.90
C THR A 588 33.20 21.01 13.54
N GLN A 589 32.51 21.53 14.55
CA GLN A 589 31.46 22.54 14.38
C GLN A 589 32.04 23.86 13.89
N LEU A 590 33.14 24.33 14.47
CA LEU A 590 33.87 25.53 14.00
C LEU A 590 34.32 25.38 12.54
N LEU A 591 34.87 24.22 12.17
CA LEU A 591 35.28 23.96 10.79
C LEU A 591 34.09 23.93 9.81
N ARG A 592 32.94 23.36 10.22
CA ARG A 592 31.71 23.37 9.41
C ARG A 592 31.16 24.78 9.26
N THR A 593 31.01 25.52 10.37
CA THR A 593 30.51 26.90 10.36
C THR A 593 31.42 27.84 9.55
N THR A 594 32.75 27.69 9.71
CA THR A 594 33.70 28.46 8.93
C THR A 594 33.59 28.12 7.43
N ARG A 595 33.42 26.86 7.08
CA ARG A 595 33.26 26.41 5.70
C ARG A 595 31.92 26.87 5.08
N GLU A 596 30.84 26.92 5.85
CA GLU A 596 29.56 27.49 5.41
C GLU A 596 29.60 29.01 5.27
N LEU A 597 30.25 29.71 6.22
CA LEU A 597 30.48 31.16 6.12
C LEU A 597 31.33 31.50 4.89
N VAL A 598 32.42 30.77 4.66
CA VAL A 598 33.25 30.95 3.45
C VAL A 598 32.51 30.67 2.16
N ARG A 599 31.58 29.73 2.16
CA ARG A 599 30.71 29.46 1.00
C ARG A 599 29.63 30.53 0.77
N ARG A 600 29.08 31.13 1.84
CA ARG A 600 28.03 32.16 1.75
C ARG A 600 28.56 33.57 1.50
N VAL A 601 29.84 33.83 1.77
CA VAL A 601 30.46 35.15 1.57
C VAL A 601 30.38 35.62 0.09
N PRO A 602 30.62 34.78 -0.94
CA PRO A 602 30.46 35.20 -2.33
C PRO A 602 29.02 35.54 -2.69
N ASP A 603 28.04 34.79 -2.14
CA ASP A 603 26.61 35.00 -2.41
C ASP A 603 26.08 36.27 -1.73
N LEU A 604 26.58 36.58 -0.53
CA LEU A 604 26.26 37.83 0.17
C LEU A 604 26.82 39.04 -0.54
N GLN A 605 28.03 38.95 -1.08
CA GLN A 605 28.64 40.02 -1.85
C GLN A 605 27.90 40.24 -3.18
N GLY A 606 27.49 39.15 -3.87
CA GLY A 606 26.66 39.22 -5.08
C GLY A 606 25.27 39.78 -4.84
N ALA A 607 24.63 39.40 -3.71
CA ALA A 607 23.33 39.91 -3.30
C ALA A 607 23.39 41.38 -2.88
N ALA A 608 24.42 41.76 -2.11
CA ALA A 608 24.65 43.17 -1.70
C ALA A 608 24.94 44.09 -2.90
N LEU A 609 25.74 43.63 -3.86
CA LEU A 609 26.02 44.39 -5.09
C LEU A 609 24.78 44.53 -5.96
N LYS A 610 23.94 43.51 -6.09
CA LYS A 610 22.63 43.59 -6.77
C LYS A 610 21.68 44.54 -6.06
N TRP A 611 21.66 44.51 -4.73
CA TRP A 611 20.82 45.41 -3.91
C TRP A 611 21.27 46.87 -4.06
N PHE A 612 22.59 47.14 -4.03
CA PHE A 612 23.17 48.47 -4.24
C PHE A 612 22.88 49.00 -5.66
N ASP A 613 23.01 48.15 -6.69
CA ASP A 613 22.74 48.54 -8.08
C ASP A 613 21.23 48.85 -8.31
N GLN A 614 20.34 48.12 -7.66
CA GLN A 614 18.88 48.38 -7.70
C GLN A 614 18.54 49.67 -6.92
N PHE A 615 19.20 49.95 -5.81
CA PHE A 615 18.99 51.16 -5.03
C PHE A 615 19.50 52.42 -5.78
N GLU A 616 20.67 52.33 -6.39
CA GLU A 616 21.27 53.43 -7.16
C GLU A 616 20.45 53.76 -8.43
N ARG A 617 19.77 52.80 -9.01
CA ARG A 617 18.90 52.96 -10.18
C ARG A 617 17.47 53.41 -9.85
N GLY A 618 17.12 53.56 -8.60
CA GLY A 618 15.78 54.01 -8.16
C GLY A 618 14.63 53.05 -8.54
N LYS A 619 14.93 51.78 -8.82
CA LYS A 619 14.00 50.76 -9.20
C LYS A 619 13.82 49.76 -8.04
N LEU A 620 13.11 50.14 -6.99
CA LEU A 620 12.48 49.21 -6.05
C LEU A 620 11.06 48.96 -6.57
N GLU A 621 10.95 48.10 -7.55
CA GLU A 621 9.65 47.51 -7.93
C GLU A 621 9.42 46.25 -7.10
N LEU A 622 8.44 46.30 -6.22
CA LEU A 622 7.84 45.12 -5.63
C LEU A 622 6.93 44.49 -6.70
N GLU A 623 7.45 43.56 -7.47
CA GLU A 623 6.66 42.77 -8.39
C GLU A 623 5.76 41.81 -7.57
N ILE A 624 4.51 42.22 -7.34
CA ILE A 624 3.47 41.30 -6.90
C ILE A 624 2.98 40.58 -8.16
N ASN A 625 3.40 39.36 -8.37
CA ASN A 625 3.02 38.52 -9.50
C ASN A 625 1.56 38.10 -9.40
N THR A 626 0.65 38.89 -9.99
CA THR A 626 -0.79 38.60 -10.06
C THR A 626 -1.14 37.65 -11.19
N ASP A 627 -0.20 37.30 -12.06
CA ASP A 627 -0.45 36.49 -13.26
C ASP A 627 -0.76 35.02 -12.90
N GLU A 628 -0.16 34.51 -11.84
CA GLU A 628 -0.38 33.12 -11.38
C GLU A 628 -1.81 32.90 -10.83
N LEU A 629 -2.43 33.95 -10.28
CA LEU A 629 -3.82 33.89 -9.77
C LEU A 629 -4.83 33.92 -10.91
N ASN A 630 -4.59 34.71 -11.94
CA ASN A 630 -5.46 34.82 -13.12
C ASN A 630 -5.39 33.56 -13.98
N GLU A 631 -4.20 32.95 -14.14
CA GLU A 631 -4.04 31.70 -14.89
C GLU A 631 -4.78 30.52 -14.23
N ARG A 632 -4.80 30.45 -12.90
CA ARG A 632 -5.57 29.44 -12.15
C ARG A 632 -7.08 29.62 -12.27
N LEU A 633 -7.56 30.87 -12.29
CA LEU A 633 -8.98 31.19 -12.49
C LEU A 633 -9.44 30.86 -13.91
N ASP A 634 -8.60 31.09 -14.93
CA ASP A 634 -8.90 30.76 -16.32
C ASP A 634 -8.96 29.25 -16.57
N ILE A 635 -8.07 28.48 -15.94
CA ILE A 635 -8.08 27.00 -16.00
C ILE A 635 -9.35 26.45 -15.34
N PHE A 636 -9.77 27.02 -14.22
CA PHE A 636 -11.00 26.61 -13.53
C PHE A 636 -12.25 26.91 -14.35
N ASN A 637 -12.34 28.09 -14.97
CA ASN A 637 -13.43 28.48 -15.86
C ASN A 637 -13.51 27.58 -17.11
N LEU A 638 -12.35 27.26 -17.69
CA LEU A 638 -12.27 26.36 -18.85
C LEU A 638 -12.72 24.93 -18.51
N ALA A 639 -12.35 24.44 -17.34
CA ALA A 639 -12.75 23.12 -16.84
C ALA A 639 -14.26 23.05 -16.57
N ALA A 640 -14.82 24.10 -15.94
CA ALA A 640 -16.25 24.20 -15.67
C ALA A 640 -17.07 24.27 -16.97
N GLN A 641 -16.62 25.03 -17.97
CA GLN A 641 -17.27 25.09 -19.29
C GLN A 641 -17.21 23.73 -20.01
N ARG A 642 -16.10 23.04 -19.99
CA ARG A 642 -15.97 21.70 -20.61
C ARG A 642 -16.86 20.67 -19.94
N LEU A 643 -16.99 20.72 -18.60
CA LEU A 643 -17.89 19.85 -17.85
C LEU A 643 -19.36 20.12 -18.21
N ALA A 644 -19.74 21.39 -18.27
CA ALA A 644 -21.10 21.78 -18.67
C ALA A 644 -21.44 21.33 -20.10
N ILE A 645 -20.53 21.52 -21.06
CA ILE A 645 -20.66 21.03 -22.42
C ILE A 645 -20.73 19.50 -22.47
N GLY A 646 -19.93 18.81 -21.69
CA GLY A 646 -19.96 17.35 -21.58
C GLY A 646 -21.30 16.82 -21.08
N ILE A 647 -21.90 17.46 -20.08
CA ILE A 647 -23.20 17.09 -19.51
C ILE A 647 -24.32 17.37 -20.55
N VAL A 648 -24.25 18.49 -21.24
CA VAL A 648 -25.23 18.85 -22.30
C VAL A 648 -25.13 17.88 -23.49
N LEU A 649 -23.92 17.54 -23.93
CA LEU A 649 -23.70 16.56 -24.99
C LEU A 649 -24.16 15.16 -24.59
N LEU A 650 -23.92 14.74 -23.34
CA LEU A 650 -24.40 13.47 -22.81
C LEU A 650 -25.95 13.46 -22.77
N GLY A 651 -26.57 14.57 -22.34
CA GLY A 651 -28.02 14.74 -22.35
C GLY A 651 -28.61 14.70 -23.77
N MET A 652 -27.94 15.32 -24.76
CA MET A 652 -28.36 15.28 -26.16
C MET A 652 -28.20 13.87 -26.77
N VAL A 653 -27.12 13.15 -26.46
CA VAL A 653 -26.90 11.78 -26.94
C VAL A 653 -27.93 10.82 -26.35
N ILE A 654 -28.20 10.92 -25.05
CA ILE A 654 -29.25 10.14 -24.39
C ILE A 654 -30.64 10.53 -24.93
N GLY A 655 -30.92 11.81 -25.04
CA GLY A 655 -32.20 12.34 -25.59
C GLY A 655 -32.45 11.91 -27.05
N SER A 656 -31.42 11.96 -27.91
CA SER A 656 -31.54 11.53 -29.31
C SER A 656 -31.72 10.01 -29.45
N ALA A 657 -31.07 9.21 -28.60
CA ALA A 657 -31.24 7.75 -28.58
C ALA A 657 -32.67 7.34 -28.15
N PHE A 658 -33.30 8.13 -27.26
CA PHE A 658 -34.70 7.92 -26.88
C PHE A 658 -35.68 8.46 -27.94
N ALA A 659 -35.37 9.56 -28.61
CA ALA A 659 -36.27 10.18 -29.57
C ALA A 659 -36.43 9.41 -30.88
N THR A 660 -35.46 8.57 -31.28
CA THR A 660 -35.50 7.87 -32.56
C THR A 660 -36.27 6.55 -32.58
N ASN A 661 -36.61 5.98 -31.42
CA ASN A 661 -37.16 4.60 -31.34
C ASN A 661 -38.43 4.40 -30.51
N ILE A 662 -39.07 5.43 -29.98
CA ILE A 662 -40.26 5.22 -29.14
C ILE A 662 -41.38 6.21 -29.48
N ASP A 663 -42.39 5.75 -30.21
CA ASP A 663 -43.73 6.33 -30.24
C ASP A 663 -44.46 6.00 -28.92
N ALA A 664 -43.93 6.41 -27.80
CA ALA A 664 -44.53 6.22 -26.49
C ALA A 664 -45.01 7.55 -25.93
N VAL A 665 -46.31 7.65 -25.73
CA VAL A 665 -46.94 8.73 -24.99
C VAL A 665 -47.02 8.34 -23.52
N VAL A 666 -46.25 9.00 -22.68
CA VAL A 666 -46.34 8.86 -21.23
C VAL A 666 -47.06 10.08 -20.66
N LEU A 667 -48.17 9.87 -19.96
CA LEU A 667 -49.02 10.93 -19.38
C LEU A 667 -49.56 11.97 -20.37
N GLY A 668 -49.84 11.58 -21.65
CA GLY A 668 -50.45 12.46 -22.65
C GLY A 668 -49.48 13.46 -23.29
N VAL A 669 -48.18 13.37 -23.03
CA VAL A 669 -47.14 14.19 -23.63
C VAL A 669 -46.18 13.31 -24.43
N ASN A 670 -45.95 13.69 -25.70
CA ASN A 670 -45.01 12.97 -26.56
C ASN A 670 -43.59 13.20 -26.03
N ILE A 671 -42.84 12.12 -25.78
CA ILE A 671 -41.47 12.16 -25.20
C ILE A 671 -40.52 12.98 -26.05
N ALA A 672 -40.77 13.11 -27.38
CA ALA A 672 -39.99 13.98 -28.25
C ALA A 672 -40.06 15.47 -27.85
N VAL A 673 -41.09 15.92 -27.14
CA VAL A 673 -41.25 17.30 -26.65
C VAL A 673 -40.53 17.53 -25.31
N LEU A 674 -40.26 16.47 -24.53
CA LEU A 674 -39.53 16.56 -23.27
C LEU A 674 -38.01 16.51 -23.48
N ALA A 675 -37.53 16.08 -24.65
CA ALA A 675 -36.10 16.04 -24.99
C ALA A 675 -35.59 17.36 -25.64
N PHE A 676 -36.46 18.33 -25.87
CA PHE A 676 -36.16 19.72 -26.26
C PHE A 676 -36.23 20.63 -25.04
#